data_a3376abde5141e366ffe09b90bed2df3
#
_entry.id   a3376abde5141e366ffe09b90bed2df3
#
_cell.length_a   1.000
_cell.length_b   1.000
_cell.length_c   1.000
_cell.angle_alpha   90.00
_cell.angle_beta   90.00
_cell.angle_gamma   90.00
#
_symmetry.space_group_name_H-M   'P 1'
#
loop_
_entity.id
_entity.type
_entity.pdbx_description
1 polymer ?
#
loop_
_entity_poly.entity_id
_entity_poly.type
_entity_poly.pdbx_seq_one_letter_code
_entity_poly.pdbx_strand_id
1 'polypeptide(L)'
;MTPSLFRSLYHQGFVRVAACTAPVTLADPHANSEQIVATAQTCAEQGVGLCVFPELGLSGYSIEDLLQQSTLLNGVDKALAALARATADLLPVVVVGAPLRHRNSLYNCAVVLHRGRILGVVPKSYLPNYREFYEKRHFAPGAQVRGQTILAGGQSVPFGVDLLFTARDVPGFCLGVEICEDMWVPTPPSTAQAMAGATVLANLSASDITVGKARTRTLLCLSQSARCVAAYLYAAAGEGESTTDLAWDGQTAIFENGALLAESERFPSGARAVVADIDLTLIRHERAQVGSFADCAAITGTPDPLWRAIEFTLAPPTADLGLRRPLSRFPFVPADPARLEQDCFEAFTIQVSALKQRLKSCRAAGMVIGVSGGLDSTHALLVAVRTADELGWPRTAIRGYTMPGFGTTEQTLASANALMAHLGITRATLDIRPAATLMLQTMDHPFARGEPVHDITFENVQAGLRTDFLFRLANQHNGIVIGTGDLSELALGWCTYGVGDQMAHYNVNAGLPKTLIQHLIRWCIASGHFPADVCTVLRTVLATEISPELIPATAGASQSTEDTIGPYALHDFTLYYVLRHGFGPARIAFMAEQAWQDATQGAWPPGFLPHDQKSYGLPIIRKWLKVFMFRFFTTSQFKRSAMPNGPKVMAGGSLSPRGDWRAPADGNATLWLKELEDHVPET
;
A
#
# COMPACT_ATOMS: atom_id res chain seq x y z
N MET A 1 -12.01 23.55 4.49
CA MET A 1 -12.20 22.60 5.64
C MET A 1 -11.48 23.14 6.87
N THR A 2 -11.99 22.91 8.08
CA THR A 2 -11.25 23.29 9.29
C THR A 2 -10.05 22.35 9.49
N PRO A 3 -8.93 22.82 10.07
CA PRO A 3 -7.76 21.97 10.32
C PRO A 3 -8.08 20.70 11.15
N SER A 4 -8.96 20.81 12.15
CA SER A 4 -9.39 19.67 12.95
C SER A 4 -10.11 18.60 12.12
N LEU A 5 -10.99 18.99 11.21
CA LEU A 5 -11.72 18.04 10.38
C LEU A 5 -10.80 17.40 9.33
N PHE A 6 -9.83 18.15 8.81
CA PHE A 6 -8.80 17.62 7.89
C PHE A 6 -7.97 16.52 8.55
N ARG A 7 -7.61 16.68 9.84
CA ARG A 7 -6.80 15.70 10.58
C ARG A 7 -7.61 14.59 11.24
N SER A 8 -8.94 14.59 11.10
CA SER A 8 -9.79 13.51 11.61
C SER A 8 -9.65 12.24 10.75
N LEU A 9 -9.13 11.16 11.32
CA LEU A 9 -8.97 9.88 10.62
C LEU A 9 -10.32 9.35 10.08
N TYR A 10 -11.41 9.50 10.83
CA TYR A 10 -12.74 9.06 10.40
C TYR A 10 -13.25 9.86 9.20
N HIS A 11 -12.97 11.17 9.17
CA HIS A 11 -13.31 12.00 8.01
C HIS A 11 -12.48 11.64 6.78
N GLN A 12 -11.24 11.18 6.97
CA GLN A 12 -10.37 10.70 5.90
C GLN A 12 -10.67 9.26 5.45
N GLY A 13 -11.76 8.66 5.96
CA GLY A 13 -12.22 7.33 5.55
C GLY A 13 -11.45 6.17 6.19
N PHE A 14 -10.76 6.42 7.31
CA PHE A 14 -10.23 5.37 8.18
C PHE A 14 -11.18 5.07 9.32
N VAL A 15 -11.05 3.89 9.90
CA VAL A 15 -11.75 3.50 11.14
C VAL A 15 -10.77 2.86 12.09
N ARG A 16 -10.71 3.35 13.33
CA ARG A 16 -9.91 2.74 14.38
C ARG A 16 -10.63 1.54 14.96
N VAL A 17 -9.98 0.38 14.94
CA VAL A 17 -10.53 -0.89 15.40
C VAL A 17 -9.59 -1.57 16.38
N ALA A 18 -10.13 -2.43 17.25
CA ALA A 18 -9.37 -3.20 18.22
C ALA A 18 -9.75 -4.69 18.19
N ALA A 19 -8.73 -5.56 18.20
CA ALA A 19 -8.86 -6.96 18.54
C ALA A 19 -8.38 -7.15 19.98
N CYS A 20 -9.22 -7.69 20.84
CA CYS A 20 -9.05 -7.71 22.28
C CYS A 20 -8.94 -9.14 22.82
N THR A 21 -8.14 -9.35 23.87
CA THR A 21 -8.21 -10.53 24.74
C THR A 21 -8.15 -10.05 26.20
N ALA A 22 -8.89 -10.71 27.08
CA ALA A 22 -8.90 -10.40 28.49
C ALA A 22 -8.86 -11.70 29.30
N PRO A 23 -8.29 -11.70 30.53
CA PRO A 23 -8.36 -12.86 31.39
C PRO A 23 -9.79 -13.29 31.64
N VAL A 24 -10.04 -14.58 31.60
CA VAL A 24 -11.37 -15.16 31.81
C VAL A 24 -11.43 -15.85 33.18
N THR A 25 -12.54 -15.66 33.89
CA THR A 25 -12.91 -16.47 35.04
C THR A 25 -13.92 -17.50 34.55
N LEU A 26 -13.55 -18.77 34.61
CA LEU A 26 -14.39 -19.85 34.11
C LEU A 26 -15.78 -19.88 34.79
N ALA A 27 -16.83 -19.92 34.01
CA ALA A 27 -18.21 -19.93 34.43
C ALA A 27 -18.66 -18.75 35.33
N ASP A 28 -17.94 -17.62 35.26
CA ASP A 28 -18.35 -16.38 35.93
C ASP A 28 -18.63 -15.25 34.92
N PRO A 29 -19.82 -15.19 34.32
CA PRO A 29 -20.18 -14.17 33.35
C PRO A 29 -20.15 -12.73 33.89
N HIS A 30 -20.31 -12.55 35.20
CA HIS A 30 -20.28 -11.24 35.83
C HIS A 30 -18.85 -10.69 35.82
N ALA A 31 -17.88 -11.41 36.37
CA ALA A 31 -16.48 -11.02 36.38
C ALA A 31 -15.95 -10.80 34.94
N ASN A 32 -16.33 -11.67 34.00
CA ASN A 32 -15.90 -11.55 32.61
C ASN A 32 -16.50 -10.31 31.94
N SER A 33 -17.77 -9.95 32.22
CA SER A 33 -18.39 -8.74 31.69
C SER A 33 -17.70 -7.47 32.19
N GLU A 34 -17.22 -7.43 33.44
CA GLU A 34 -16.46 -6.31 33.99
C GLU A 34 -15.11 -6.12 33.29
N GLN A 35 -14.40 -7.20 32.98
CA GLN A 35 -13.15 -7.16 32.21
C GLN A 35 -13.36 -6.65 30.77
N ILE A 36 -14.45 -7.07 30.14
CA ILE A 36 -14.84 -6.62 28.79
C ILE A 36 -15.16 -5.11 28.82
N VAL A 37 -15.94 -4.64 29.82
CA VAL A 37 -16.26 -3.21 29.99
C VAL A 37 -15.00 -2.38 30.18
N ALA A 38 -14.12 -2.77 31.10
CA ALA A 38 -12.86 -2.05 31.36
C ALA A 38 -11.98 -1.94 30.10
N THR A 39 -11.87 -3.03 29.33
CA THR A 39 -11.12 -3.02 28.06
C THR A 39 -11.80 -2.12 27.01
N ALA A 40 -13.13 -2.18 26.89
CA ALA A 40 -13.89 -1.34 25.96
C ALA A 40 -13.80 0.14 26.31
N GLN A 41 -13.78 0.50 27.60
CA GLN A 41 -13.55 1.87 28.09
C GLN A 41 -12.17 2.40 27.66
N THR A 42 -11.11 1.62 27.91
CA THR A 42 -9.75 1.96 27.45
C THR A 42 -9.67 2.15 25.95
N CYS A 43 -10.40 1.33 25.17
CA CYS A 43 -10.50 1.48 23.73
C CYS A 43 -11.27 2.75 23.33
N ALA A 44 -12.37 3.06 24.02
CA ALA A 44 -13.17 4.26 23.76
C ALA A 44 -12.37 5.55 23.97
N GLU A 45 -11.55 5.63 25.02
CA GLU A 45 -10.63 6.75 25.30
C GLU A 45 -9.62 6.97 24.16
N GLN A 46 -9.29 5.92 23.43
CA GLN A 46 -8.39 5.97 22.26
C GLN A 46 -9.13 6.26 20.94
N GLY A 47 -10.44 6.49 21.00
CA GLY A 47 -11.28 6.73 19.84
C GLY A 47 -11.52 5.49 18.97
N VAL A 48 -11.47 4.29 19.55
CA VAL A 48 -11.77 3.04 18.84
C VAL A 48 -13.25 2.94 18.54
N GLY A 49 -13.61 2.61 17.29
CA GLY A 49 -15.02 2.46 16.85
C GLY A 49 -15.53 1.02 16.86
N LEU A 50 -14.64 0.02 16.96
CA LEU A 50 -15.00 -1.40 17.01
C LEU A 50 -14.03 -2.17 17.90
N CYS A 51 -14.57 -2.91 18.88
CA CYS A 51 -13.83 -3.86 19.72
C CYS A 51 -14.36 -5.29 19.51
N VAL A 52 -13.46 -6.23 19.21
CA VAL A 52 -13.79 -7.66 19.03
C VAL A 52 -13.14 -8.46 20.15
N PHE A 53 -13.93 -9.23 20.89
CA PHE A 53 -13.51 -10.09 21.99
C PHE A 53 -13.58 -11.57 21.59
N PRO A 54 -12.94 -12.49 22.35
CA PRO A 54 -12.91 -13.90 22.01
C PRO A 54 -14.28 -14.61 22.03
N GLU A 55 -14.32 -15.76 21.38
CA GLU A 55 -15.41 -16.72 21.42
C GLU A 55 -15.74 -17.13 22.86
N LEU A 56 -17.04 -17.17 23.19
CA LEU A 56 -17.56 -17.50 24.52
C LEU A 56 -16.92 -16.71 25.68
N GLY A 57 -16.34 -15.53 25.40
CA GLY A 57 -15.63 -14.73 26.39
C GLY A 57 -16.44 -14.33 27.62
N LEU A 58 -17.79 -14.36 27.56
CA LEU A 58 -18.63 -14.12 28.74
C LEU A 58 -18.70 -15.29 29.71
N SER A 59 -18.54 -16.54 29.24
CA SER A 59 -18.63 -17.74 30.07
C SER A 59 -17.29 -18.42 30.32
N GLY A 60 -16.30 -18.17 29.47
CA GLY A 60 -15.18 -19.04 29.16
C GLY A 60 -15.61 -20.10 28.14
N TYR A 61 -14.64 -20.54 27.32
CA TYR A 61 -14.84 -21.59 26.32
C TYR A 61 -14.69 -22.99 26.93
N SER A 62 -13.66 -23.18 27.76
CA SER A 62 -13.21 -24.48 28.29
C SER A 62 -13.96 -24.88 29.57
N ILE A 63 -15.28 -24.78 29.55
CA ILE A 63 -16.16 -25.02 30.72
C ILE A 63 -17.04 -26.28 30.61
N GLU A 64 -16.83 -27.06 29.54
CA GLU A 64 -17.39 -28.39 29.39
C GLU A 64 -18.92 -28.44 29.56
N ASP A 65 -19.42 -29.47 30.28
CA ASP A 65 -20.84 -29.64 30.56
C ASP A 65 -21.45 -28.58 31.49
N LEU A 66 -20.64 -27.62 32.01
CA LEU A 66 -21.21 -26.46 32.69
C LEU A 66 -22.06 -25.61 31.73
N LEU A 67 -21.82 -25.68 30.43
CA LEU A 67 -22.66 -25.07 29.39
C LEU A 67 -24.13 -25.57 29.44
N GLN A 68 -24.41 -26.71 30.07
CA GLN A 68 -25.76 -27.22 30.20
C GLN A 68 -26.47 -26.74 31.48
N GLN A 69 -25.77 -26.01 32.36
CA GLN A 69 -26.30 -25.51 33.61
C GLN A 69 -27.16 -24.26 33.41
N SER A 70 -28.44 -24.35 33.80
CA SER A 70 -29.36 -23.20 33.66
C SER A 70 -28.92 -21.99 34.47
N THR A 71 -28.27 -22.17 35.61
CA THR A 71 -27.70 -21.10 36.44
C THR A 71 -26.68 -20.28 35.65
N LEU A 72 -25.77 -20.96 34.95
CA LEU A 72 -24.76 -20.30 34.10
C LEU A 72 -25.42 -19.53 32.96
N LEU A 73 -26.32 -20.17 32.20
CA LEU A 73 -26.97 -19.53 31.05
C LEU A 73 -27.85 -18.32 31.44
N ASN A 74 -28.49 -18.39 32.63
CA ASN A 74 -29.19 -17.24 33.19
C ASN A 74 -28.22 -16.12 33.65
N GLY A 75 -27.04 -16.51 34.15
CA GLY A 75 -25.94 -15.58 34.46
C GLY A 75 -25.43 -14.85 33.22
N VAL A 76 -25.23 -15.57 32.11
CA VAL A 76 -24.81 -14.98 30.81
C VAL A 76 -25.84 -13.97 30.34
N ASP A 77 -27.15 -14.27 30.38
CA ASP A 77 -28.19 -13.31 29.94
C ASP A 77 -28.20 -12.04 30.80
N LYS A 78 -28.04 -12.20 32.13
CA LYS A 78 -27.91 -11.05 33.05
C LYS A 78 -26.64 -10.22 32.77
N ALA A 79 -25.51 -10.89 32.50
CA ALA A 79 -24.25 -10.23 32.17
C ALA A 79 -24.32 -9.45 30.85
N LEU A 80 -25.00 -9.99 29.83
CA LEU A 80 -25.27 -9.27 28.58
C LEU A 80 -26.09 -8.02 28.81
N ALA A 81 -27.14 -8.08 29.62
CA ALA A 81 -27.94 -6.91 29.97
C ALA A 81 -27.13 -5.84 30.74
N ALA A 82 -26.23 -6.27 31.62
CA ALA A 82 -25.31 -5.38 32.35
C ALA A 82 -24.28 -4.76 31.41
N LEU A 83 -23.67 -5.56 30.54
CA LEU A 83 -22.70 -5.12 29.53
C LEU A 83 -23.30 -4.08 28.58
N ALA A 84 -24.53 -4.32 28.08
CA ALA A 84 -25.23 -3.37 27.23
C ALA A 84 -25.39 -2.00 27.94
N ARG A 85 -25.84 -2.01 29.20
CA ARG A 85 -25.98 -0.78 29.99
C ARG A 85 -24.64 -0.09 30.25
N ALA A 86 -23.61 -0.84 30.61
CA ALA A 86 -22.30 -0.28 30.94
C ALA A 86 -21.57 0.33 29.72
N THR A 87 -21.91 -0.12 28.51
CA THR A 87 -21.36 0.40 27.25
C THR A 87 -22.24 1.44 26.56
N ALA A 88 -23.31 1.92 27.21
CA ALA A 88 -24.30 2.81 26.60
C ALA A 88 -23.71 4.13 26.11
N ASP A 89 -22.74 4.69 26.84
CA ASP A 89 -22.11 5.97 26.52
C ASP A 89 -20.75 5.81 25.81
N LEU A 90 -20.34 4.56 25.53
CA LEU A 90 -19.07 4.30 24.85
C LEU A 90 -19.20 4.40 23.33
N LEU A 91 -18.12 4.85 22.69
CA LEU A 91 -18.03 4.93 21.24
C LEU A 91 -18.07 3.56 20.55
N PRO A 92 -17.29 2.53 20.97
CA PRO A 92 -17.13 1.34 20.16
C PRO A 92 -18.41 0.51 20.02
N VAL A 93 -18.58 -0.07 18.84
CA VAL A 93 -19.33 -1.32 18.69
C VAL A 93 -18.54 -2.40 19.40
N VAL A 94 -19.18 -3.16 20.28
CA VAL A 94 -18.55 -4.23 21.06
C VAL A 94 -19.10 -5.57 20.60
N VAL A 95 -18.22 -6.49 20.21
CA VAL A 95 -18.58 -7.85 19.75
C VAL A 95 -18.04 -8.85 20.75
N VAL A 96 -18.92 -9.63 21.37
CA VAL A 96 -18.56 -10.58 22.43
C VAL A 96 -19.13 -11.97 22.17
N GLY A 97 -18.40 -13.01 22.57
CA GLY A 97 -18.85 -14.39 22.50
C GLY A 97 -19.70 -14.79 23.72
N ALA A 98 -20.85 -15.45 23.48
CA ALA A 98 -21.75 -15.93 24.52
C ALA A 98 -22.53 -17.21 24.13
N PRO A 99 -22.78 -18.17 25.05
CA PRO A 99 -23.67 -19.26 24.82
C PRO A 99 -25.14 -18.81 25.04
N LEU A 100 -25.99 -18.93 24.01
CA LEU A 100 -27.36 -18.45 24.07
C LEU A 100 -28.38 -19.55 23.73
N ARG A 101 -29.45 -19.63 24.51
CA ARG A 101 -30.58 -20.51 24.25
C ARG A 101 -31.55 -19.89 23.26
N HIS A 102 -31.90 -20.64 22.24
CA HIS A 102 -32.98 -20.27 21.34
C HIS A 102 -33.86 -21.48 21.05
N ARG A 103 -35.15 -21.34 21.34
CA ARG A 103 -36.08 -22.48 21.28
C ARG A 103 -35.55 -23.67 22.12
N ASN A 104 -35.35 -24.82 21.51
CA ASN A 104 -34.90 -26.06 22.18
C ASN A 104 -33.39 -26.32 22.00
N SER A 105 -32.62 -25.33 21.60
CA SER A 105 -31.20 -25.49 21.30
C SER A 105 -30.34 -24.43 21.99
N LEU A 106 -29.09 -24.77 22.26
CA LEU A 106 -28.04 -23.88 22.69
C LEU A 106 -27.15 -23.56 21.48
N TYR A 107 -26.78 -22.31 21.32
CA TYR A 107 -25.92 -21.85 20.25
C TYR A 107 -24.69 -21.13 20.81
N ASN A 108 -23.54 -21.34 20.18
CA ASN A 108 -22.36 -20.53 20.35
C ASN A 108 -22.53 -19.29 19.50
N CYS A 109 -22.57 -18.11 20.11
CA CYS A 109 -22.99 -16.89 19.47
C CYS A 109 -21.98 -15.75 19.63
N ALA A 110 -21.87 -14.91 18.61
CA ALA A 110 -21.33 -13.57 18.70
C ALA A 110 -22.48 -12.57 18.88
N VAL A 111 -22.40 -11.72 19.91
CA VAL A 111 -23.37 -10.70 20.23
C VAL A 111 -22.78 -9.34 19.91
N VAL A 112 -23.44 -8.56 19.06
CA VAL A 112 -23.01 -7.24 18.63
C VAL A 112 -23.79 -6.18 19.40
N LEU A 113 -23.06 -5.35 20.19
CA LEU A 113 -23.64 -4.33 21.05
C LEU A 113 -23.16 -2.93 20.63
N HIS A 114 -24.04 -1.95 20.76
CA HIS A 114 -23.67 -0.55 20.59
C HIS A 114 -24.65 0.36 21.35
N ARG A 115 -24.12 1.29 22.13
CA ARG A 115 -24.88 2.32 22.86
C ARG A 115 -26.11 1.78 23.60
N GLY A 116 -25.89 0.80 24.46
CA GLY A 116 -26.95 0.24 25.32
C GLY A 116 -27.88 -0.75 24.62
N ARG A 117 -27.68 -1.01 23.33
CA ARG A 117 -28.51 -1.91 22.53
C ARG A 117 -27.74 -3.11 22.04
N ILE A 118 -28.37 -4.25 22.04
CA ILE A 118 -27.91 -5.40 21.28
C ILE A 118 -28.43 -5.23 19.84
N LEU A 119 -27.53 -5.04 18.90
CA LEU A 119 -27.86 -4.83 17.49
C LEU A 119 -28.30 -6.14 16.82
N GLY A 120 -27.68 -7.25 17.20
CA GLY A 120 -28.00 -8.57 16.67
C GLY A 120 -27.09 -9.66 17.23
N VAL A 121 -27.44 -10.90 16.93
CA VAL A 121 -26.75 -12.10 17.38
C VAL A 121 -26.45 -13.02 16.18
N VAL A 122 -25.18 -13.39 16.01
CA VAL A 122 -24.71 -14.27 14.94
C VAL A 122 -24.30 -15.62 15.54
N PRO A 123 -24.97 -16.73 15.20
CA PRO A 123 -24.58 -18.06 15.67
C PRO A 123 -23.42 -18.62 14.86
N LYS A 124 -22.54 -19.41 15.50
CA LYS A 124 -21.46 -20.17 14.86
C LYS A 124 -22.02 -21.12 13.81
N SER A 125 -21.54 -21.02 12.58
CA SER A 125 -22.02 -21.83 11.46
C SER A 125 -21.55 -23.28 11.53
N TYR A 126 -20.25 -23.49 11.78
CA TYR A 126 -19.58 -24.77 11.77
C TYR A 126 -19.03 -25.09 13.15
N LEU A 127 -19.38 -26.26 13.66
CA LEU A 127 -18.96 -26.74 14.98
C LEU A 127 -17.86 -27.80 14.83
N PRO A 128 -16.64 -27.54 15.32
CA PRO A 128 -15.58 -28.54 15.29
C PRO A 128 -15.98 -29.73 16.15
N ASN A 129 -15.78 -30.95 15.62
CA ASN A 129 -16.11 -32.21 16.29
C ASN A 129 -15.12 -33.28 15.87
N TYR A 130 -13.84 -33.00 16.10
CA TYR A 130 -12.69 -33.85 15.80
C TYR A 130 -11.56 -33.55 16.77
N ARG A 131 -10.68 -34.54 17.01
CA ARG A 131 -9.55 -34.45 17.95
C ARG A 131 -10.00 -33.97 19.32
N GLU A 132 -9.43 -32.84 19.81
CA GLU A 132 -9.77 -32.20 21.08
C GLU A 132 -11.13 -31.49 21.09
N PHE A 133 -11.76 -31.28 19.94
CA PHE A 133 -13.01 -30.53 19.83
C PHE A 133 -14.24 -31.46 19.76
N TYR A 134 -15.27 -31.13 20.54
CA TYR A 134 -16.55 -31.85 20.57
C TYR A 134 -17.75 -30.90 20.79
N GLU A 135 -17.74 -29.74 20.08
CA GLU A 135 -18.77 -28.71 20.26
C GLU A 135 -20.20 -29.20 19.94
N LYS A 136 -20.37 -30.22 19.08
CA LYS A 136 -21.67 -30.80 18.78
C LYS A 136 -22.33 -31.48 19.99
N ARG A 137 -21.57 -31.75 21.07
CA ARG A 137 -22.13 -32.19 22.36
C ARG A 137 -22.98 -31.10 23.01
N HIS A 138 -22.63 -29.85 22.83
CA HIS A 138 -23.23 -28.73 23.55
C HIS A 138 -24.08 -27.84 22.66
N PHE A 139 -23.66 -27.61 21.41
CA PHE A 139 -24.22 -26.57 20.55
C PHE A 139 -24.90 -27.14 19.29
N ALA A 140 -25.90 -26.40 18.82
CA ALA A 140 -26.51 -26.61 17.51
C ALA A 140 -25.77 -25.72 16.45
N PRO A 141 -25.57 -26.25 15.21
CA PRO A 141 -24.95 -25.48 14.14
C PRO A 141 -25.84 -24.33 13.66
N GLY A 142 -25.27 -23.16 13.49
CA GLY A 142 -25.98 -21.95 13.08
C GLY A 142 -26.17 -21.76 11.57
N ALA A 143 -25.52 -22.56 10.72
CA ALA A 143 -25.46 -22.32 9.26
C ALA A 143 -26.82 -22.13 8.58
N GLN A 144 -27.88 -22.73 9.11
CA GLN A 144 -29.25 -22.63 8.59
C GLN A 144 -30.11 -21.60 9.32
N VAL A 145 -29.58 -20.91 10.32
CA VAL A 145 -30.33 -19.91 11.10
C VAL A 145 -30.34 -18.59 10.34
N ARG A 146 -31.48 -18.25 9.76
CA ARG A 146 -31.70 -17.02 8.99
C ARG A 146 -33.08 -16.44 9.29
N GLY A 147 -33.20 -15.10 9.19
CA GLY A 147 -34.47 -14.41 9.31
C GLY A 147 -35.15 -14.50 10.68
N GLN A 148 -34.42 -14.93 11.72
CA GLN A 148 -34.99 -15.15 13.07
C GLN A 148 -34.73 -13.99 14.01
N THR A 149 -35.38 -14.03 15.17
CA THR A 149 -35.14 -13.17 16.33
C THR A 149 -34.88 -14.01 17.56
N ILE A 150 -34.12 -13.49 18.52
CA ILE A 150 -33.78 -14.12 19.79
C ILE A 150 -34.00 -13.13 20.94
N LEU A 151 -34.36 -13.65 22.12
CA LEU A 151 -34.32 -12.86 23.35
C LEU A 151 -32.92 -12.97 23.97
N ALA A 152 -32.20 -11.86 24.08
CA ALA A 152 -30.86 -11.81 24.65
C ALA A 152 -30.70 -10.53 25.48
N GLY A 153 -30.22 -10.64 26.73
CA GLY A 153 -30.08 -9.50 27.63
C GLY A 153 -31.38 -8.73 27.87
N GLY A 154 -32.53 -9.43 27.83
CA GLY A 154 -33.86 -8.83 27.96
C GLY A 154 -34.35 -8.09 26.70
N GLN A 155 -33.62 -8.11 25.57
CA GLN A 155 -33.99 -7.46 24.30
C GLN A 155 -34.36 -8.52 23.24
N SER A 156 -35.42 -8.28 22.46
CA SER A 156 -35.74 -9.10 21.28
C SER A 156 -35.00 -8.52 20.08
N VAL A 157 -34.05 -9.29 19.53
CA VAL A 157 -33.08 -8.80 18.54
C VAL A 157 -32.96 -9.75 17.35
N PRO A 158 -32.48 -9.27 16.18
CA PRO A 158 -32.20 -10.12 15.03
C PRO A 158 -31.22 -11.24 15.37
N PHE A 159 -31.51 -12.45 14.87
CA PHE A 159 -30.73 -13.66 15.08
C PHE A 159 -30.52 -14.40 13.75
N GLY A 160 -29.28 -14.67 13.39
CA GLY A 160 -28.95 -15.45 12.19
C GLY A 160 -27.57 -15.15 11.61
N VAL A 161 -27.16 -15.99 10.66
CA VAL A 161 -25.91 -15.85 9.90
C VAL A 161 -26.03 -14.84 8.75
N ASP A 162 -27.20 -14.29 8.57
CA ASP A 162 -27.59 -13.35 7.50
C ASP A 162 -27.55 -11.88 7.96
N LEU A 163 -26.78 -11.55 8.99
CA LEU A 163 -26.68 -10.20 9.53
C LEU A 163 -25.42 -9.48 9.07
N LEU A 164 -25.59 -8.23 8.62
CA LEU A 164 -24.52 -7.28 8.41
C LEU A 164 -24.80 -6.00 9.21
N PHE A 165 -23.78 -5.44 9.86
CA PHE A 165 -23.93 -4.26 10.73
C PHE A 165 -23.28 -3.04 10.07
N THR A 166 -24.09 -2.05 9.69
CA THR A 166 -23.66 -0.90 8.88
C THR A 166 -23.77 0.41 9.63
N ALA A 167 -22.67 1.15 9.73
CA ALA A 167 -22.70 2.51 10.27
C ALA A 167 -23.13 3.51 9.17
N ARG A 168 -24.24 4.24 9.40
CA ARG A 168 -24.78 5.20 8.43
C ARG A 168 -23.89 6.42 8.20
N ASP A 169 -23.17 6.81 9.23
CA ASP A 169 -22.34 8.02 9.32
C ASP A 169 -20.84 7.75 9.10
N VAL A 170 -20.47 6.51 8.82
CA VAL A 170 -19.10 6.12 8.44
C VAL A 170 -19.15 5.40 7.08
N PRO A 171 -18.97 6.15 5.98
CA PRO A 171 -19.12 5.61 4.64
C PRO A 171 -18.23 4.40 4.38
N GLY A 172 -18.84 3.26 4.06
CA GLY A 172 -18.15 2.02 3.76
C GLY A 172 -17.90 1.13 4.98
N PHE A 173 -18.30 1.51 6.19
CA PHE A 173 -18.24 0.60 7.34
C PHE A 173 -19.40 -0.39 7.30
N CYS A 174 -19.08 -1.66 7.08
CA CYS A 174 -20.01 -2.78 7.11
C CYS A 174 -19.32 -3.98 7.76
N LEU A 175 -19.79 -4.38 8.94
CA LEU A 175 -19.23 -5.46 9.74
C LEU A 175 -19.95 -6.79 9.46
N GLY A 176 -19.17 -7.82 9.11
CA GLY A 176 -19.55 -9.22 9.11
C GLY A 176 -18.86 -9.96 10.26
N VAL A 177 -19.52 -10.97 10.83
CA VAL A 177 -18.99 -11.69 12.00
C VAL A 177 -19.05 -13.19 11.74
N GLU A 178 -17.96 -13.89 12.08
CA GLU A 178 -17.85 -15.36 12.09
C GLU A 178 -17.13 -15.83 13.36
N ILE A 179 -17.21 -17.13 13.67
CA ILE A 179 -16.70 -17.65 14.94
C ILE A 179 -15.76 -18.83 14.69
N CYS A 180 -14.50 -18.67 15.05
CA CYS A 180 -13.45 -19.68 15.19
C CYS A 180 -13.38 -20.67 14.01
N GLU A 181 -14.00 -21.86 14.12
CA GLU A 181 -14.00 -22.92 13.10
C GLU A 181 -14.50 -22.43 11.74
N ASP A 182 -15.36 -21.42 11.74
CA ASP A 182 -15.87 -20.81 10.51
C ASP A 182 -14.75 -20.35 9.56
N MET A 183 -13.58 -19.96 10.10
CA MET A 183 -12.40 -19.58 9.32
C MET A 183 -11.66 -20.76 8.69
N TRP A 184 -11.79 -21.96 9.28
CA TRP A 184 -11.01 -23.13 8.89
C TRP A 184 -11.65 -23.95 7.77
N VAL A 185 -12.92 -23.72 7.49
CA VAL A 185 -13.65 -24.44 6.44
C VAL A 185 -13.24 -23.95 5.03
N PRO A 186 -13.41 -24.76 3.98
CA PRO A 186 -13.06 -24.38 2.61
C PRO A 186 -13.75 -23.12 2.10
N THR A 187 -14.99 -22.86 2.56
CA THR A 187 -15.74 -21.64 2.23
C THR A 187 -16.22 -20.97 3.52
N PRO A 188 -15.42 -20.09 4.12
CA PRO A 188 -15.79 -19.37 5.33
C PRO A 188 -17.04 -18.50 5.15
N PRO A 189 -17.90 -18.34 6.16
CA PRO A 189 -19.04 -17.41 6.13
C PRO A 189 -18.63 -15.98 5.76
N SER A 190 -17.46 -15.52 6.21
CA SER A 190 -16.89 -14.21 5.88
C SER A 190 -16.73 -13.99 4.37
N THR A 191 -16.56 -15.03 3.55
CA THR A 191 -16.55 -14.92 2.09
C THR A 191 -17.89 -14.43 1.56
N ALA A 192 -19.00 -15.05 2.00
CA ALA A 192 -20.33 -14.62 1.61
C ALA A 192 -20.68 -13.23 2.16
N GLN A 193 -20.28 -12.94 3.41
CA GLN A 193 -20.45 -11.61 4.02
C GLN A 193 -19.73 -10.53 3.24
N ALA A 194 -18.49 -10.77 2.79
CA ALA A 194 -17.72 -9.82 1.98
C ALA A 194 -18.38 -9.56 0.63
N MET A 195 -18.87 -10.61 -0.05
CA MET A 195 -19.62 -10.49 -1.32
C MET A 195 -20.96 -9.78 -1.14
N ALA A 196 -21.56 -9.86 0.06
CA ALA A 196 -22.77 -9.12 0.43
C ALA A 196 -22.51 -7.68 0.89
N GLY A 197 -21.25 -7.25 0.95
CA GLY A 197 -20.87 -5.85 1.23
C GLY A 197 -20.05 -5.63 2.49
N ALA A 198 -19.81 -6.65 3.33
CA ALA A 198 -18.97 -6.48 4.52
C ALA A 198 -17.54 -6.07 4.13
N THR A 199 -17.06 -4.97 4.68
CA THR A 199 -15.70 -4.45 4.51
C THR A 199 -14.80 -4.76 5.70
N VAL A 200 -15.43 -5.05 6.84
CA VAL A 200 -14.77 -5.43 8.09
C VAL A 200 -15.29 -6.80 8.49
N LEU A 201 -14.40 -7.74 8.70
CA LEU A 201 -14.71 -9.12 9.08
C LEU A 201 -14.12 -9.37 10.46
N ALA A 202 -14.93 -9.86 11.40
CA ALA A 202 -14.50 -10.18 12.75
C ALA A 202 -14.59 -11.68 12.99
N ASN A 203 -13.53 -12.28 13.49
CA ASN A 203 -13.49 -13.67 13.92
C ASN A 203 -13.21 -13.75 15.42
N LEU A 204 -14.18 -14.24 16.17
CA LEU A 204 -14.07 -14.54 17.59
C LEU A 204 -13.60 -15.98 17.73
N SER A 205 -12.44 -16.20 18.32
CA SER A 205 -11.85 -17.54 18.44
C SER A 205 -11.64 -17.98 19.89
N ALA A 206 -11.79 -19.27 20.12
CA ALA A 206 -11.25 -19.98 21.28
C ALA A 206 -10.49 -21.21 20.76
N SER A 207 -9.45 -20.93 20.00
CA SER A 207 -8.58 -21.93 19.41
C SER A 207 -7.40 -22.16 20.35
N ASP A 208 -7.28 -23.37 20.89
CA ASP A 208 -6.11 -23.79 21.66
C ASP A 208 -4.81 -23.61 20.87
N ILE A 209 -3.67 -23.61 21.54
CA ILE A 209 -2.39 -23.45 20.88
C ILE A 209 -1.57 -24.74 20.90
N THR A 210 -1.08 -25.09 19.72
CA THR A 210 -0.05 -26.12 19.52
C THR A 210 1.11 -25.54 18.71
N VAL A 211 2.26 -26.19 18.72
CA VAL A 211 3.45 -25.74 17.97
C VAL A 211 3.11 -25.60 16.48
N GLY A 212 3.36 -24.41 15.94
CA GLY A 212 3.10 -24.07 14.53
C GLY A 212 1.68 -23.57 14.22
N LYS A 213 0.68 -23.75 15.09
CA LYS A 213 -0.72 -23.38 14.83
C LYS A 213 -0.91 -21.86 14.65
N ALA A 214 -0.16 -21.03 15.40
CA ALA A 214 -0.21 -19.57 15.24
C ALA A 214 0.13 -19.12 13.81
N ARG A 215 1.16 -19.72 13.19
CA ARG A 215 1.51 -19.45 11.79
C ARG A 215 0.36 -19.81 10.83
N THR A 216 -0.29 -20.95 11.06
CA THR A 216 -1.44 -21.36 10.24
C THR A 216 -2.59 -20.36 10.36
N ARG A 217 -2.91 -19.90 11.59
CA ARG A 217 -3.94 -18.86 11.82
C ARG A 217 -3.61 -17.59 11.04
N THR A 218 -2.37 -17.10 11.16
CA THR A 218 -1.91 -15.90 10.44
C THR A 218 -2.04 -16.06 8.92
N LEU A 219 -1.67 -17.22 8.36
CA LEU A 219 -1.82 -17.50 6.92
C LEU A 219 -3.29 -17.50 6.48
N LEU A 220 -4.19 -18.09 7.27
CA LEU A 220 -5.62 -18.10 6.97
C LEU A 220 -6.21 -16.68 7.02
N CYS A 221 -5.89 -15.90 8.05
CA CYS A 221 -6.33 -14.51 8.17
C CYS A 221 -5.84 -13.63 7.02
N LEU A 222 -4.53 -13.71 6.68
CA LEU A 222 -3.94 -13.00 5.54
C LEU A 222 -4.64 -13.37 4.23
N SER A 223 -4.82 -14.68 3.98
CA SER A 223 -5.47 -15.19 2.78
C SER A 223 -6.92 -14.72 2.69
N GLN A 224 -7.67 -14.78 3.79
CA GLN A 224 -9.08 -14.39 3.83
C GLN A 224 -9.23 -12.88 3.63
N SER A 225 -8.41 -12.07 4.31
CA SER A 225 -8.35 -10.62 4.13
C SER A 225 -8.05 -10.23 2.67
N ALA A 226 -7.08 -10.89 2.04
CA ALA A 226 -6.69 -10.63 0.64
C ALA A 226 -7.79 -11.00 -0.35
N ARG A 227 -8.36 -12.21 -0.25
CA ARG A 227 -9.40 -12.69 -1.18
C ARG A 227 -10.70 -11.93 -1.05
N CYS A 228 -11.07 -11.56 0.18
CA CYS A 228 -12.28 -10.79 0.46
C CYS A 228 -12.09 -9.29 0.23
N VAL A 229 -10.85 -8.83 -0.03
CA VAL A 229 -10.49 -7.41 -0.11
C VAL A 229 -11.15 -6.66 1.06
N ALA A 230 -10.77 -7.02 2.30
CA ALA A 230 -11.42 -6.58 3.53
C ALA A 230 -10.41 -6.43 4.67
N ALA A 231 -10.81 -5.68 5.71
CA ALA A 231 -10.15 -5.79 7.00
C ALA A 231 -10.62 -7.08 7.69
N TYR A 232 -9.72 -7.78 8.39
CA TYR A 232 -10.02 -9.00 9.13
C TYR A 232 -9.43 -8.91 10.55
N LEU A 233 -10.30 -8.95 11.55
CA LEU A 233 -9.94 -8.87 12.96
C LEU A 233 -10.03 -10.27 13.57
N TYR A 234 -8.96 -10.72 14.19
CA TYR A 234 -8.88 -12.00 14.86
C TYR A 234 -8.64 -11.80 16.36
N ALA A 235 -9.50 -12.36 17.21
CA ALA A 235 -9.40 -12.28 18.66
C ALA A 235 -9.54 -13.66 19.28
N ALA A 236 -8.47 -14.18 19.92
CA ALA A 236 -8.44 -15.51 20.52
C ALA A 236 -8.46 -15.46 22.04
N ALA A 237 -9.09 -16.50 22.63
CA ALA A 237 -9.05 -16.77 24.06
C ALA A 237 -7.63 -17.02 24.56
N GLY A 238 -7.35 -16.61 25.79
CA GLY A 238 -6.02 -16.66 26.40
C GLY A 238 -6.05 -17.00 27.87
N GLU A 239 -5.49 -16.12 28.69
CA GLU A 239 -5.33 -16.30 30.13
C GLU A 239 -6.68 -16.60 30.82
N GLY A 240 -6.68 -17.57 31.73
CA GLY A 240 -7.84 -17.97 32.54
C GLY A 240 -8.68 -19.08 31.94
N GLU A 241 -8.52 -19.45 30.67
CA GLU A 241 -9.10 -20.64 30.11
C GLU A 241 -8.49 -21.91 30.75
N SER A 242 -9.26 -22.99 30.85
CA SER A 242 -8.81 -24.23 31.48
C SER A 242 -7.60 -24.83 30.76
N THR A 243 -6.65 -25.28 31.56
CA THR A 243 -5.45 -25.97 31.09
C THR A 243 -5.46 -27.45 31.45
N THR A 244 -6.65 -28.07 31.59
CA THR A 244 -6.76 -29.48 31.88
C THR A 244 -5.91 -30.33 30.92
N ASP A 245 -6.06 -30.10 29.60
CA ASP A 245 -5.27 -30.79 28.57
C ASP A 245 -4.76 -29.82 27.48
N LEU A 246 -5.22 -28.57 27.44
CA LEU A 246 -4.97 -27.60 26.39
C LEU A 246 -4.25 -26.35 26.95
N ALA A 247 -3.70 -25.52 26.06
CA ALA A 247 -3.15 -24.25 26.39
C ALA A 247 -3.71 -23.16 25.44
N TRP A 248 -3.67 -21.91 25.86
CA TRP A 248 -4.30 -20.78 25.20
C TRP A 248 -3.32 -19.61 25.09
N ASP A 249 -3.18 -19.05 23.90
CA ASP A 249 -2.13 -18.02 23.63
C ASP A 249 -2.65 -16.59 23.53
N GLY A 250 -3.97 -16.37 23.52
CA GLY A 250 -4.54 -15.02 23.47
C GLY A 250 -4.12 -14.21 22.25
N GLN A 251 -3.83 -14.85 21.12
CA GLN A 251 -3.41 -14.14 19.90
C GLN A 251 -4.50 -13.18 19.44
N THR A 252 -4.15 -11.89 19.26
CA THR A 252 -5.03 -10.90 18.63
C THR A 252 -4.29 -10.23 17.48
N ALA A 253 -4.96 -10.08 16.34
CA ALA A 253 -4.32 -9.50 15.15
C ALA A 253 -5.35 -8.79 14.25
N ILE A 254 -4.89 -7.79 13.50
CA ILE A 254 -5.67 -7.01 12.56
C ILE A 254 -4.97 -7.06 11.21
N PHE A 255 -5.70 -7.51 10.20
CA PHE A 255 -5.23 -7.60 8.82
C PHE A 255 -6.08 -6.72 7.91
N GLU A 256 -5.51 -6.29 6.79
CA GLU A 256 -6.24 -5.57 5.76
C GLU A 256 -5.66 -5.90 4.39
N ASN A 257 -6.52 -6.33 3.48
CA ASN A 257 -6.16 -6.62 2.09
C ASN A 257 -4.87 -7.44 1.94
N GLY A 258 -4.71 -8.47 2.79
CA GLY A 258 -3.56 -9.38 2.78
C GLY A 258 -2.30 -8.85 3.49
N ALA A 259 -2.39 -7.74 4.21
CA ALA A 259 -1.30 -7.22 5.02
C ALA A 259 -1.63 -7.29 6.52
N LEU A 260 -0.65 -7.60 7.35
CA LEU A 260 -0.74 -7.49 8.81
C LEU A 260 -0.57 -6.01 9.19
N LEU A 261 -1.56 -5.42 9.86
CA LEU A 261 -1.49 -4.05 10.37
C LEU A 261 -0.95 -4.01 11.80
N ALA A 262 -1.43 -4.92 12.66
CA ALA A 262 -1.02 -4.99 14.05
C ALA A 262 -1.28 -6.39 14.62
N GLU A 263 -0.43 -6.84 15.54
CA GLU A 263 -0.53 -8.12 16.26
C GLU A 263 -0.05 -7.94 17.71
N SER A 264 -0.70 -8.62 18.66
CA SER A 264 -0.23 -8.66 20.03
C SER A 264 0.88 -9.69 20.24
N GLU A 265 1.65 -9.48 21.30
CA GLU A 265 2.43 -10.56 21.90
C GLU A 265 1.49 -11.71 22.30
N ARG A 266 1.89 -12.93 22.04
CA ARG A 266 1.17 -14.14 22.45
C ARG A 266 1.48 -14.48 23.91
N PHE A 267 0.56 -15.17 24.56
CA PHE A 267 0.61 -15.49 25.98
C PHE A 267 0.70 -14.23 26.87
N PRO A 268 -0.15 -13.22 26.61
CA PRO A 268 -0.11 -12.01 27.39
C PRO A 268 -0.55 -12.26 28.83
N SER A 269 0.04 -11.52 29.77
CA SER A 269 -0.51 -11.41 31.13
C SER A 269 -1.46 -10.22 31.21
N GLY A 270 -2.69 -10.45 31.64
CA GLY A 270 -3.76 -9.44 31.70
C GLY A 270 -4.38 -9.09 30.36
N ALA A 271 -5.32 -8.15 30.39
CA ALA A 271 -6.05 -7.72 29.21
C ALA A 271 -5.13 -7.02 28.19
N ARG A 272 -5.36 -7.29 26.91
CA ARG A 272 -4.68 -6.66 25.77
C ARG A 272 -5.69 -6.24 24.71
N ALA A 273 -5.43 -5.09 24.10
CA ALA A 273 -6.12 -4.61 22.92
C ALA A 273 -5.09 -4.19 21.89
N VAL A 274 -5.07 -4.86 20.75
CA VAL A 274 -4.30 -4.44 19.58
C VAL A 274 -5.16 -3.48 18.78
N VAL A 275 -4.63 -2.30 18.46
CA VAL A 275 -5.36 -1.22 17.81
C VAL A 275 -4.69 -0.86 16.48
N ALA A 276 -5.48 -0.74 15.42
CA ALA A 276 -5.06 -0.23 14.12
C ALA A 276 -6.16 0.59 13.45
N ASP A 277 -5.75 1.45 12.52
CA ASP A 277 -6.67 2.22 11.67
C ASP A 277 -6.80 1.52 10.32
N ILE A 278 -7.96 0.94 10.04
CA ILE A 278 -8.28 0.29 8.76
C ILE A 278 -8.74 1.32 7.73
N ASP A 279 -8.45 1.06 6.46
CA ASP A 279 -8.72 1.98 5.35
C ASP A 279 -9.93 1.54 4.52
N LEU A 280 -11.12 2.07 4.87
CA LEU A 280 -12.36 1.74 4.17
C LEU A 280 -12.40 2.28 2.74
N THR A 281 -11.73 3.41 2.48
CA THR A 281 -11.65 4.00 1.15
C THR A 281 -10.81 3.12 0.22
N LEU A 282 -9.66 2.63 0.70
CA LEU A 282 -8.82 1.70 -0.02
C LEU A 282 -9.58 0.41 -0.36
N ILE A 283 -10.22 -0.21 0.63
CA ILE A 283 -10.99 -1.46 0.45
C ILE A 283 -12.06 -1.29 -0.64
N ARG A 284 -12.82 -0.19 -0.59
CA ARG A 284 -13.86 0.10 -1.58
C ARG A 284 -13.30 0.35 -2.98
N HIS A 285 -12.19 1.08 -3.06
CA HIS A 285 -11.51 1.35 -4.32
C HIS A 285 -10.99 0.06 -4.95
N GLU A 286 -10.28 -0.76 -4.20
CA GLU A 286 -9.73 -2.04 -4.68
C GLU A 286 -10.85 -2.97 -5.18
N ARG A 287 -11.97 -3.10 -4.46
CA ARG A 287 -13.13 -3.87 -4.92
C ARG A 287 -13.72 -3.34 -6.22
N ALA A 288 -13.79 -2.03 -6.39
CA ALA A 288 -14.30 -1.42 -7.62
C ALA A 288 -13.37 -1.64 -8.83
N GLN A 289 -12.06 -1.78 -8.60
CA GLN A 289 -11.08 -2.08 -9.66
C GLN A 289 -11.04 -3.57 -10.04
N VAL A 290 -11.38 -4.46 -9.12
CA VAL A 290 -11.36 -5.92 -9.34
C VAL A 290 -12.75 -6.38 -9.80
N GLY A 291 -13.04 -6.26 -11.10
CA GLY A 291 -14.35 -6.64 -11.68
C GLY A 291 -14.77 -8.08 -11.33
N SER A 292 -13.82 -9.02 -11.27
CA SER A 292 -14.10 -10.41 -10.89
C SER A 292 -14.63 -10.58 -9.45
N PHE A 293 -14.47 -9.59 -8.57
CA PHE A 293 -15.11 -9.60 -7.25
C PHE A 293 -16.64 -9.52 -7.38
N ALA A 294 -17.12 -8.58 -8.18
CA ALA A 294 -18.56 -8.43 -8.45
C ALA A 294 -19.12 -9.63 -9.25
N ASP A 295 -18.36 -10.15 -10.22
CA ASP A 295 -18.74 -11.35 -10.98
C ASP A 295 -18.89 -12.57 -10.06
N CYS A 296 -17.96 -12.76 -9.11
CA CYS A 296 -18.03 -13.83 -8.13
C CYS A 296 -19.28 -13.70 -7.24
N ALA A 297 -19.59 -12.49 -6.77
CA ALA A 297 -20.80 -12.23 -5.99
C ALA A 297 -22.07 -12.57 -6.77
N ALA A 298 -22.13 -12.21 -8.04
CA ALA A 298 -23.28 -12.52 -8.91
C ALA A 298 -23.46 -14.03 -9.17
N ILE A 299 -22.35 -14.77 -9.38
CA ILE A 299 -22.39 -16.23 -9.64
C ILE A 299 -22.80 -17.02 -8.38
N THR A 300 -22.31 -16.61 -7.22
CA THR A 300 -22.59 -17.32 -5.96
C THR A 300 -23.98 -17.04 -5.40
N GLY A 301 -24.73 -16.12 -6.03
CA GLY A 301 -26.10 -15.80 -5.62
C GLY A 301 -26.15 -15.13 -4.24
N THR A 302 -25.21 -14.28 -3.93
CA THR A 302 -25.17 -13.45 -2.72
C THR A 302 -25.81 -12.06 -2.92
N PRO A 303 -26.98 -11.92 -3.50
CA PRO A 303 -27.63 -10.64 -3.65
C PRO A 303 -28.48 -10.29 -2.45
N ASP A 304 -28.74 -9.04 -2.36
CA ASP A 304 -29.37 -8.22 -1.34
C ASP A 304 -30.57 -8.83 -0.56
N PRO A 305 -31.55 -9.52 -1.12
CA PRO A 305 -32.72 -9.93 -0.34
C PRO A 305 -32.45 -11.04 0.71
N LEU A 306 -31.27 -11.66 0.69
CA LEU A 306 -30.92 -12.71 1.66
C LEU A 306 -30.20 -12.19 2.90
N TRP A 307 -29.77 -10.92 2.91
CA TRP A 307 -29.02 -10.31 4.00
C TRP A 307 -29.83 -9.21 4.69
N ARG A 308 -29.78 -9.19 6.02
CA ARG A 308 -30.41 -8.15 6.83
C ARG A 308 -29.34 -7.13 7.25
N ALA A 309 -29.41 -5.94 6.69
CA ALA A 309 -28.59 -4.81 7.09
C ALA A 309 -29.13 -4.22 8.41
N ILE A 310 -28.34 -4.32 9.47
CA ILE A 310 -28.62 -3.73 10.77
C ILE A 310 -27.91 -2.37 10.84
N GLU A 311 -28.66 -1.32 10.64
CA GLU A 311 -28.11 0.03 10.60
C GLU A 311 -28.00 0.66 11.97
N PHE A 312 -26.90 1.37 12.21
CA PHE A 312 -26.66 2.15 13.42
C PHE A 312 -25.89 3.45 13.11
N THR A 313 -25.76 4.32 14.10
CA THR A 313 -24.96 5.55 14.01
C THR A 313 -23.79 5.44 14.97
N LEU A 314 -22.56 5.49 14.47
CA LEU A 314 -21.34 5.39 15.28
C LEU A 314 -21.06 6.70 16.03
N ALA A 315 -21.26 7.85 15.36
CA ALA A 315 -20.92 9.20 15.82
C ALA A 315 -19.45 9.32 16.26
N PRO A 316 -18.50 9.07 15.36
CA PRO A 316 -17.08 9.10 15.70
C PRO A 316 -16.61 10.53 16.01
N PRO A 317 -15.52 10.69 16.81
CA PRO A 317 -14.95 12.00 17.10
C PRO A 317 -14.34 12.64 15.84
N THR A 318 -14.40 13.96 15.76
CA THR A 318 -13.78 14.77 14.70
C THR A 318 -12.42 15.33 15.09
N ALA A 319 -11.95 15.03 16.31
CA ALA A 319 -10.64 15.45 16.79
C ALA A 319 -9.52 14.70 16.03
N ASP A 320 -8.34 15.31 16.01
CA ASP A 320 -7.11 14.64 15.58
C ASP A 320 -6.71 13.59 16.64
N LEU A 321 -6.77 12.34 16.26
CA LEU A 321 -6.37 11.20 17.11
C LEU A 321 -5.01 10.63 16.71
N GLY A 322 -4.31 11.25 15.77
CA GLY A 322 -3.18 10.65 15.06
C GLY A 322 -3.59 9.43 14.25
N LEU A 323 -2.66 8.84 13.51
CA LEU A 323 -2.92 7.65 12.70
C LEU A 323 -2.10 6.46 13.24
N ARG A 324 -2.79 5.36 13.60
CA ARG A 324 -2.21 4.09 14.05
C ARG A 324 -2.17 3.09 12.88
N ARG A 325 -1.47 3.49 11.84
CA ARG A 325 -1.28 2.69 10.65
C ARG A 325 0.14 2.92 10.13
N PRO A 326 0.89 1.87 9.78
CA PRO A 326 2.19 2.06 9.15
C PRO A 326 1.99 2.73 7.78
N LEU A 327 2.56 3.92 7.61
CA LEU A 327 2.67 4.60 6.32
C LEU A 327 4.12 4.60 5.87
N SER A 328 4.38 4.04 4.70
CA SER A 328 5.72 4.12 4.10
C SER A 328 5.93 5.50 3.48
N ARG A 329 7.01 6.19 3.85
CA ARG A 329 7.48 7.41 3.17
C ARG A 329 7.84 7.15 1.71
N PHE A 330 8.38 5.97 1.46
CA PHE A 330 8.78 5.53 0.14
C PHE A 330 7.95 4.30 -0.25
N PRO A 331 6.69 4.49 -0.75
CA PRO A 331 5.80 3.36 -0.98
C PRO A 331 6.31 2.37 -2.04
N PHE A 332 7.23 2.81 -2.89
CA PHE A 332 7.92 1.97 -3.88
C PHE A 332 9.19 1.29 -3.35
N VAL A 333 9.64 1.65 -2.14
CA VAL A 333 10.90 1.16 -1.57
C VAL A 333 10.65 0.61 -0.17
N PRO A 334 10.61 -0.71 0.02
CA PRO A 334 10.41 -1.30 1.33
C PRO A 334 11.47 -0.86 2.34
N ALA A 335 11.04 -0.57 3.57
CA ALA A 335 11.95 -0.27 4.66
C ALA A 335 12.59 -1.55 5.26
N ASP A 336 11.93 -2.71 5.13
CA ASP A 336 12.49 -4.00 5.53
C ASP A 336 13.63 -4.41 4.58
N PRO A 337 14.86 -4.67 5.09
CA PRO A 337 16.01 -4.94 4.25
C PRO A 337 15.88 -6.21 3.41
N ALA A 338 15.29 -7.28 3.94
CA ALA A 338 15.16 -8.56 3.24
C ALA A 338 14.14 -8.44 2.10
N ARG A 339 13.05 -7.73 2.36
CA ARG A 339 12.06 -7.44 1.33
C ARG A 339 12.61 -6.50 0.25
N LEU A 340 13.37 -5.47 0.64
CA LEU A 340 14.01 -4.57 -0.32
C LEU A 340 15.01 -5.30 -1.23
N GLU A 341 15.79 -6.23 -0.68
CA GLU A 341 16.71 -7.06 -1.47
C GLU A 341 15.95 -7.90 -2.49
N GLN A 342 14.86 -8.55 -2.08
CA GLN A 342 14.02 -9.35 -2.96
C GLN A 342 13.34 -8.48 -4.05
N ASP A 343 12.78 -7.34 -3.67
CA ASP A 343 12.10 -6.43 -4.60
C ASP A 343 13.11 -5.84 -5.63
N CYS A 344 14.34 -5.52 -5.21
CA CYS A 344 15.40 -5.08 -6.10
C CYS A 344 15.84 -6.17 -7.07
N PHE A 345 16.03 -7.40 -6.58
CA PHE A 345 16.34 -8.56 -7.42
C PHE A 345 15.26 -8.78 -8.48
N GLU A 346 14.00 -8.76 -8.09
CA GLU A 346 12.87 -8.93 -9.02
C GLU A 346 12.80 -7.81 -10.04
N ALA A 347 12.88 -6.55 -9.60
CA ALA A 347 12.81 -5.39 -10.48
C ALA A 347 13.91 -5.43 -11.55
N PHE A 348 15.15 -5.66 -11.14
CA PHE A 348 16.29 -5.76 -12.05
C PHE A 348 16.17 -6.94 -13.01
N THR A 349 15.74 -8.10 -12.51
CA THR A 349 15.58 -9.32 -13.33
C THR A 349 14.44 -9.18 -14.34
N ILE A 350 13.32 -8.52 -13.97
CA ILE A 350 12.23 -8.19 -14.90
C ILE A 350 12.74 -7.33 -16.05
N GLN A 351 13.52 -6.27 -15.75
CA GLN A 351 14.08 -5.39 -16.78
C GLN A 351 15.02 -6.16 -17.73
N VAL A 352 15.95 -6.95 -17.19
CA VAL A 352 16.90 -7.78 -17.96
C VAL A 352 16.16 -8.78 -18.83
N SER A 353 15.20 -9.51 -18.26
CA SER A 353 14.41 -10.52 -18.99
C SER A 353 13.60 -9.92 -20.13
N ALA A 354 12.98 -8.77 -19.88
CA ALA A 354 12.17 -8.06 -20.88
C ALA A 354 13.04 -7.51 -22.03
N LEU A 355 14.19 -6.91 -21.70
CA LEU A 355 15.14 -6.43 -22.73
C LEU A 355 15.72 -7.59 -23.53
N LYS A 356 16.11 -8.69 -22.88
CA LYS A 356 16.58 -9.90 -23.54
C LYS A 356 15.60 -10.44 -24.57
N GLN A 357 14.33 -10.52 -24.21
CA GLN A 357 13.27 -10.95 -25.13
C GLN A 357 13.08 -9.96 -26.29
N ARG A 358 13.15 -8.66 -26.02
CA ARG A 358 13.04 -7.63 -27.06
C ARG A 358 14.16 -7.76 -28.09
N LEU A 359 15.41 -7.88 -27.64
CA LEU A 359 16.56 -8.04 -28.52
C LEU A 359 16.46 -9.29 -29.40
N LYS A 360 16.04 -10.41 -28.83
CA LYS A 360 15.80 -11.64 -29.58
C LYS A 360 14.71 -11.48 -30.64
N SER A 361 13.59 -10.86 -30.29
CA SER A 361 12.44 -10.73 -31.20
C SER A 361 12.70 -9.78 -32.37
N CYS A 362 13.45 -8.71 -32.18
CA CYS A 362 13.80 -7.78 -33.24
C CYS A 362 15.11 -8.14 -33.97
N ARG A 363 15.80 -9.22 -33.57
CA ARG A 363 17.08 -9.70 -34.15
C ARG A 363 18.15 -8.61 -34.19
N ALA A 364 18.18 -7.74 -33.16
CA ALA A 364 19.18 -6.69 -33.06
C ALA A 364 20.59 -7.29 -32.88
N ALA A 365 21.59 -6.68 -33.52
CA ALA A 365 22.99 -7.11 -33.38
C ALA A 365 23.70 -6.37 -32.22
N GLY A 366 23.06 -5.38 -31.59
CA GLY A 366 23.67 -4.63 -30.50
C GLY A 366 22.70 -3.63 -29.84
N MET A 367 23.20 -2.93 -28.85
CA MET A 367 22.49 -1.91 -28.11
C MET A 367 23.21 -0.57 -28.20
N VAL A 368 22.48 0.53 -28.35
CA VAL A 368 23.01 1.89 -28.35
C VAL A 368 22.37 2.63 -27.17
N ILE A 369 23.18 3.31 -26.37
CA ILE A 369 22.69 4.02 -25.18
C ILE A 369 23.44 5.34 -25.00
N GLY A 370 22.69 6.41 -24.68
CA GLY A 370 23.25 7.67 -24.20
C GLY A 370 23.60 7.57 -22.71
N VAL A 371 24.84 7.87 -22.35
CA VAL A 371 25.33 7.80 -20.96
C VAL A 371 25.70 9.20 -20.51
N SER A 372 24.85 9.83 -19.71
CA SER A 372 25.09 11.17 -19.15
C SER A 372 26.02 11.13 -17.92
N GLY A 373 26.07 10.02 -17.20
CA GLY A 373 26.71 9.91 -15.89
C GLY A 373 25.74 10.14 -14.73
N GLY A 374 24.45 10.41 -15.00
CA GLY A 374 23.37 10.46 -14.00
C GLY A 374 22.79 9.08 -13.65
N LEU A 375 21.91 9.06 -12.65
CA LEU A 375 21.31 7.84 -12.09
C LEU A 375 20.63 6.95 -13.15
N ASP A 376 19.80 7.54 -13.99
CA ASP A 376 18.93 6.81 -14.91
C ASP A 376 19.70 6.14 -16.04
N SER A 377 20.61 6.86 -16.68
CA SER A 377 21.48 6.32 -17.73
C SER A 377 22.45 5.26 -17.16
N THR A 378 22.91 5.45 -15.93
CA THR A 378 23.74 4.49 -15.22
C THR A 378 22.98 3.18 -15.00
N HIS A 379 21.76 3.24 -14.42
CA HIS A 379 20.96 2.06 -14.17
C HIS A 379 20.58 1.32 -15.47
N ALA A 380 20.15 2.07 -16.50
CA ALA A 380 19.82 1.48 -17.80
C ALA A 380 21.03 0.78 -18.44
N LEU A 381 22.24 1.32 -18.26
CA LEU A 381 23.47 0.69 -18.74
C LEU A 381 23.79 -0.61 -17.98
N LEU A 382 23.60 -0.65 -16.65
CA LEU A 382 23.76 -1.87 -15.87
C LEU A 382 22.80 -2.98 -16.35
N VAL A 383 21.55 -2.65 -16.63
CA VAL A 383 20.55 -3.57 -17.21
C VAL A 383 21.00 -4.05 -18.58
N ALA A 384 21.51 -3.16 -19.45
CA ALA A 384 22.00 -3.52 -20.77
C ALA A 384 23.20 -4.48 -20.71
N VAL A 385 24.17 -4.22 -19.82
CA VAL A 385 25.34 -5.08 -19.59
C VAL A 385 24.92 -6.46 -19.11
N ARG A 386 24.06 -6.52 -18.10
CA ARG A 386 23.57 -7.81 -17.60
C ARG A 386 22.80 -8.59 -18.66
N THR A 387 22.03 -7.89 -19.50
CA THR A 387 21.31 -8.52 -20.62
C THR A 387 22.26 -9.09 -21.65
N ALA A 388 23.35 -8.38 -21.99
CA ALA A 388 24.37 -8.88 -22.90
C ALA A 388 25.07 -10.12 -22.33
N ASP A 389 25.45 -10.08 -21.05
CA ASP A 389 26.08 -11.21 -20.37
C ASP A 389 25.17 -12.48 -20.41
N GLU A 390 23.86 -12.33 -20.15
CA GLU A 390 22.90 -13.44 -20.21
C GLU A 390 22.60 -13.94 -21.63
N LEU A 391 22.78 -13.10 -22.63
CA LEU A 391 22.69 -13.52 -24.05
C LEU A 391 23.96 -14.16 -24.54
N GLY A 392 25.05 -14.16 -23.78
CA GLY A 392 26.37 -14.57 -24.21
C GLY A 392 26.99 -13.63 -25.26
N TRP A 393 26.53 -12.38 -25.29
CA TRP A 393 27.07 -11.38 -26.20
C TRP A 393 28.33 -10.76 -25.63
N PRO A 394 29.32 -10.42 -26.47
CA PRO A 394 30.43 -9.60 -26.00
C PRO A 394 29.92 -8.23 -25.59
N ARG A 395 30.38 -7.72 -24.46
CA ARG A 395 29.96 -6.39 -23.97
C ARG A 395 30.22 -5.27 -24.96
N THR A 396 31.17 -5.46 -25.90
CA THR A 396 31.43 -4.54 -27.02
C THR A 396 30.27 -4.42 -28.00
N ALA A 397 29.25 -5.30 -27.95
CA ALA A 397 27.99 -5.13 -28.68
C ALA A 397 27.11 -3.98 -28.08
N ILE A 398 27.43 -3.51 -26.89
CA ILE A 398 26.84 -2.30 -26.29
C ILE A 398 27.71 -1.11 -26.69
N ARG A 399 27.09 -0.10 -27.29
CA ARG A 399 27.73 1.15 -27.67
C ARG A 399 27.18 2.30 -26.83
N GLY A 400 27.97 2.74 -25.86
CA GLY A 400 27.67 3.86 -24.99
C GLY A 400 28.24 5.17 -25.54
N TYR A 401 27.41 6.17 -25.62
CA TYR A 401 27.81 7.48 -26.10
C TYR A 401 27.56 8.53 -25.02
N THR A 402 28.61 9.23 -24.60
CA THR A 402 28.44 10.48 -23.86
C THR A 402 28.43 11.64 -24.85
N MET A 403 27.45 12.55 -24.71
CA MET A 403 27.19 13.62 -25.67
C MET A 403 27.15 14.97 -24.96
N PRO A 404 28.34 15.53 -24.66
CA PRO A 404 28.43 16.81 -23.97
C PRO A 404 27.72 17.93 -24.74
N GLY A 405 26.85 18.65 -24.03
CA GLY A 405 26.18 19.87 -24.45
C GLY A 405 26.71 21.06 -23.67
N PHE A 406 25.97 22.18 -23.71
CA PHE A 406 26.40 23.43 -23.07
C PHE A 406 26.36 23.41 -21.54
N GLY A 407 25.48 22.54 -20.92
CA GLY A 407 25.36 22.40 -19.47
C GLY A 407 26.08 21.18 -18.87
N THR A 408 26.80 20.40 -19.68
CA THR A 408 27.48 19.18 -19.20
C THR A 408 28.69 19.53 -18.34
N THR A 409 28.76 18.96 -17.13
CA THR A 409 29.89 19.17 -16.20
C THR A 409 31.05 18.19 -16.49
N GLU A 410 32.27 18.60 -16.11
CA GLU A 410 33.44 17.72 -16.22
C GLU A 410 33.29 16.45 -15.36
N GLN A 411 32.66 16.54 -14.20
CA GLN A 411 32.46 15.45 -13.28
C GLN A 411 31.52 14.37 -13.87
N THR A 412 30.38 14.76 -14.42
CA THR A 412 29.43 13.81 -15.03
C THR A 412 30.03 13.17 -16.28
N LEU A 413 30.76 13.93 -17.09
CA LEU A 413 31.49 13.42 -18.24
C LEU A 413 32.56 12.40 -17.83
N ALA A 414 33.32 12.68 -16.78
CA ALA A 414 34.34 11.75 -16.25
C ALA A 414 33.69 10.47 -15.70
N SER A 415 32.62 10.58 -14.94
CA SER A 415 31.87 9.44 -14.39
C SER A 415 31.29 8.56 -15.50
N ALA A 416 30.69 9.13 -16.54
CA ALA A 416 30.17 8.41 -17.70
C ALA A 416 31.28 7.61 -18.42
N ASN A 417 32.40 8.25 -18.69
CA ASN A 417 33.54 7.62 -19.37
C ASN A 417 34.18 6.51 -18.53
N ALA A 418 34.36 6.73 -17.22
CA ALA A 418 34.88 5.72 -16.30
C ALA A 418 33.97 4.50 -16.22
N LEU A 419 32.65 4.72 -16.05
CA LEU A 419 31.66 3.65 -15.99
C LEU A 419 31.69 2.78 -17.25
N MET A 420 31.63 3.40 -18.43
CA MET A 420 31.67 2.70 -19.71
C MET A 420 32.98 1.91 -19.90
N ALA A 421 34.12 2.49 -19.47
CA ALA A 421 35.42 1.83 -19.53
C ALA A 421 35.49 0.58 -18.65
N HIS A 422 35.10 0.71 -17.37
CA HIS A 422 35.14 -0.40 -16.40
C HIS A 422 34.13 -1.51 -16.73
N LEU A 423 33.01 -1.18 -17.37
CA LEU A 423 32.06 -2.18 -17.88
C LEU A 423 32.54 -2.89 -19.16
N GLY A 424 33.58 -2.42 -19.82
CA GLY A 424 34.16 -3.03 -21.01
C GLY A 424 33.29 -2.93 -22.27
N ILE A 425 32.44 -1.90 -22.37
CA ILE A 425 31.60 -1.64 -23.54
C ILE A 425 32.32 -0.80 -24.59
N THR A 426 31.83 -0.80 -25.83
CA THR A 426 32.28 0.17 -26.84
C THR A 426 31.82 1.57 -26.46
N ARG A 427 32.73 2.53 -26.39
CA ARG A 427 32.43 3.90 -25.94
C ARG A 427 32.96 4.95 -26.90
N ALA A 428 32.22 6.08 -26.97
CA ALA A 428 32.67 7.27 -27.67
C ALA A 428 32.08 8.53 -27.02
N THR A 429 32.81 9.62 -27.18
CA THR A 429 32.33 10.99 -26.84
C THR A 429 31.96 11.70 -28.12
N LEU A 430 30.72 12.17 -28.22
CA LEU A 430 30.21 12.95 -29.35
C LEU A 430 29.83 14.35 -28.86
N ASP A 431 30.67 15.34 -29.14
CA ASP A 431 30.37 16.74 -28.80
C ASP A 431 29.25 17.25 -29.70
N ILE A 432 28.07 17.53 -29.11
CA ILE A 432 26.91 18.03 -29.86
C ILE A 432 26.90 19.55 -30.01
N ARG A 433 27.78 20.29 -29.31
CA ARG A 433 27.78 21.78 -29.31
C ARG A 433 27.95 22.39 -30.69
N PRO A 434 28.84 21.89 -31.58
CA PRO A 434 28.96 22.44 -32.93
C PRO A 434 27.66 22.30 -33.74
N ALA A 435 27.00 21.15 -33.67
CA ALA A 435 25.74 20.91 -34.37
C ALA A 435 24.60 21.72 -33.77
N ALA A 436 24.54 21.84 -32.43
CA ALA A 436 23.56 22.68 -31.73
C ALA A 436 23.72 24.16 -32.09
N THR A 437 24.95 24.66 -32.14
CA THR A 437 25.24 26.04 -32.54
C THR A 437 24.78 26.28 -33.97
N LEU A 438 25.08 25.38 -34.90
CA LEU A 438 24.65 25.50 -36.30
C LEU A 438 23.12 25.51 -36.44
N MET A 439 22.43 24.64 -35.70
CA MET A 439 20.96 24.56 -35.71
C MET A 439 20.35 25.85 -35.16
N LEU A 440 20.85 26.36 -34.01
CA LEU A 440 20.40 27.61 -33.42
C LEU A 440 20.65 28.81 -34.33
N GLN A 441 21.81 28.84 -35.06
CA GLN A 441 22.10 29.86 -36.07
C GLN A 441 21.12 29.79 -37.25
N THR A 442 20.83 28.60 -37.75
CA THR A 442 19.89 28.40 -38.87
C THR A 442 18.46 28.83 -38.50
N MET A 443 18.09 28.72 -37.22
CA MET A 443 16.80 29.11 -36.68
C MET A 443 16.75 30.61 -36.26
N ASP A 444 17.83 31.37 -36.42
CA ASP A 444 17.99 32.76 -35.95
C ASP A 444 17.70 32.90 -34.43
N HIS A 445 18.08 31.91 -33.64
CA HIS A 445 17.86 31.93 -32.19
C HIS A 445 18.80 32.95 -31.49
N PRO A 446 18.33 33.73 -30.51
CA PRO A 446 19.12 34.78 -29.84
C PRO A 446 20.46 34.31 -29.27
N PHE A 447 20.52 33.07 -28.72
CA PHE A 447 21.76 32.47 -28.22
C PHE A 447 22.87 32.46 -29.28
N ALA A 448 22.53 32.19 -30.54
CA ALA A 448 23.51 32.15 -31.64
C ALA A 448 24.09 33.53 -32.00
N ARG A 449 23.43 34.61 -31.56
CA ARG A 449 23.92 36.02 -31.70
C ARG A 449 24.70 36.48 -30.46
N GLY A 450 24.95 35.59 -29.48
CA GLY A 450 25.67 35.91 -28.26
C GLY A 450 24.79 36.41 -27.10
N GLU A 451 23.47 36.35 -27.25
CA GLU A 451 22.52 36.68 -26.18
C GLU A 451 22.37 35.50 -25.21
N PRO A 452 22.35 35.68 -23.88
CA PRO A 452 22.27 34.57 -22.91
C PRO A 452 20.82 34.05 -22.75
N VAL A 453 20.18 33.67 -23.85
CA VAL A 453 18.81 33.13 -23.87
C VAL A 453 18.87 31.59 -23.85
N HIS A 454 18.44 31.00 -22.72
CA HIS A 454 18.41 29.57 -22.51
C HIS A 454 16.96 29.11 -22.31
N ASP A 455 16.15 29.22 -23.35
CA ASP A 455 14.74 28.86 -23.37
C ASP A 455 14.52 27.37 -23.73
N ILE A 456 13.26 26.96 -23.82
CA ILE A 456 12.86 25.58 -24.19
C ILE A 456 13.42 25.19 -25.57
N THR A 457 13.58 26.14 -26.51
CA THR A 457 14.17 25.90 -27.83
C THR A 457 15.63 25.49 -27.69
N PHE A 458 16.39 26.27 -26.90
CA PHE A 458 17.79 25.97 -26.59
C PHE A 458 17.99 24.60 -25.97
N GLU A 459 17.12 24.19 -25.02
CA GLU A 459 17.17 22.89 -24.39
C GLU A 459 16.81 21.76 -25.39
N ASN A 460 15.72 21.95 -26.15
CA ASN A 460 15.23 20.92 -27.08
C ASN A 460 16.12 20.70 -28.30
N VAL A 461 16.88 21.71 -28.74
CA VAL A 461 17.90 21.53 -29.77
C VAL A 461 18.96 20.54 -29.31
N GLN A 462 19.45 20.67 -28.08
CA GLN A 462 20.43 19.72 -27.52
C GLN A 462 19.83 18.32 -27.33
N ALA A 463 18.64 18.23 -26.74
CA ALA A 463 17.94 16.98 -26.53
C ALA A 463 17.62 16.27 -27.86
N GLY A 464 17.15 17.00 -28.86
CA GLY A 464 16.86 16.50 -30.19
C GLY A 464 18.09 15.93 -30.89
N LEU A 465 19.22 16.64 -30.87
CA LEU A 465 20.48 16.16 -31.46
C LEU A 465 20.97 14.86 -30.77
N ARG A 466 20.90 14.79 -29.44
CA ARG A 466 21.26 13.56 -28.73
C ARG A 466 20.43 12.37 -29.24
N THR A 467 19.14 12.53 -29.37
CA THR A 467 18.24 11.49 -29.89
C THR A 467 18.58 11.14 -31.34
N ASP A 468 18.75 12.13 -32.20
CA ASP A 468 19.00 11.90 -33.61
C ASP A 468 20.30 11.13 -33.84
N PHE A 469 21.38 11.50 -33.14
CA PHE A 469 22.63 10.75 -33.18
C PHE A 469 22.45 9.30 -32.71
N LEU A 470 21.78 9.07 -31.58
CA LEU A 470 21.59 7.71 -31.05
C LEU A 470 20.79 6.82 -32.02
N PHE A 471 19.74 7.35 -32.63
CA PHE A 471 18.94 6.58 -33.59
C PHE A 471 19.70 6.28 -34.88
N ARG A 472 20.50 7.24 -35.42
CA ARG A 472 21.34 7.02 -36.61
C ARG A 472 22.47 6.04 -36.33
N LEU A 473 23.09 6.12 -35.15
CA LEU A 473 24.10 5.14 -34.73
C LEU A 473 23.50 3.75 -34.53
N ALA A 474 22.29 3.65 -34.01
CA ALA A 474 21.57 2.37 -33.92
C ALA A 474 21.34 1.76 -35.32
N ASN A 475 20.92 2.57 -36.30
CA ASN A 475 20.78 2.13 -37.69
C ASN A 475 22.10 1.67 -38.27
N GLN A 476 23.18 2.47 -38.11
CA GLN A 476 24.51 2.15 -38.62
C GLN A 476 25.06 0.84 -38.08
N HIS A 477 24.72 0.48 -36.85
CA HIS A 477 25.24 -0.70 -36.16
C HIS A 477 24.23 -1.86 -36.04
N ASN A 478 23.09 -1.77 -36.74
CA ASN A 478 22.00 -2.75 -36.66
C ASN A 478 21.59 -3.06 -35.22
N GLY A 479 21.51 -2.01 -34.39
CA GLY A 479 21.15 -2.07 -32.97
C GLY A 479 19.84 -1.38 -32.65
N ILE A 480 19.48 -1.36 -31.37
CA ILE A 480 18.35 -0.60 -30.84
C ILE A 480 18.83 0.41 -29.81
N VAL A 481 18.15 1.55 -29.73
CA VAL A 481 18.37 2.56 -28.68
C VAL A 481 17.67 2.11 -27.40
N ILE A 482 18.42 2.08 -26.29
CA ILE A 482 17.92 1.81 -24.95
C ILE A 482 17.56 3.14 -24.30
N GLY A 483 16.31 3.25 -23.84
CA GLY A 483 15.81 4.41 -23.14
C GLY A 483 16.19 4.41 -21.66
N THR A 484 16.29 5.61 -21.10
CA THR A 484 16.76 5.85 -19.73
C THR A 484 15.75 6.59 -18.87
N GLY A 485 14.73 7.26 -19.44
CA GLY A 485 13.75 8.05 -18.70
C GLY A 485 12.93 7.21 -17.72
N ASP A 486 12.71 7.72 -16.52
CA ASP A 486 12.04 7.00 -15.42
C ASP A 486 10.55 7.36 -15.26
N LEU A 487 9.88 6.64 -14.34
CA LEU A 487 8.46 6.80 -14.09
C LEU A 487 8.12 8.17 -13.48
N SER A 488 8.96 8.72 -12.61
CA SER A 488 8.74 9.99 -11.92
C SER A 488 8.82 11.17 -12.90
N GLU A 489 9.79 11.15 -13.80
CA GLU A 489 9.93 12.13 -14.88
C GLU A 489 8.74 12.09 -15.83
N LEU A 490 8.30 10.88 -16.20
CA LEU A 490 7.11 10.69 -17.04
C LEU A 490 5.82 11.16 -16.34
N ALA A 491 5.72 11.00 -15.02
CA ALA A 491 4.58 11.49 -14.24
C ALA A 491 4.50 13.01 -14.24
N LEU A 492 5.64 13.67 -14.01
CA LEU A 492 5.74 15.13 -13.92
C LEU A 492 5.83 15.82 -15.31
N GLY A 493 5.98 15.01 -16.38
CA GLY A 493 6.31 15.56 -17.70
C GLY A 493 7.63 16.33 -17.71
N TRP A 494 8.55 15.98 -16.80
CA TRP A 494 9.90 16.50 -16.73
C TRP A 494 10.80 15.76 -17.73
N CYS A 495 10.38 15.80 -18.97
CA CYS A 495 11.00 15.16 -20.10
C CYS A 495 10.63 15.94 -21.37
N THR A 496 11.35 15.72 -22.44
CA THR A 496 11.03 16.25 -23.77
C THR A 496 9.84 15.49 -24.38
N TYR A 497 9.37 15.93 -25.53
CA TYR A 497 8.31 15.26 -26.29
C TYR A 497 8.83 14.78 -27.64
N GLY A 498 8.88 13.48 -27.84
CA GLY A 498 9.27 12.88 -29.12
C GLY A 498 10.78 12.97 -29.45
N VAL A 499 11.59 13.53 -28.55
CA VAL A 499 13.04 13.66 -28.66
C VAL A 499 13.70 13.47 -27.29
N GLY A 500 15.02 13.46 -27.23
CA GLY A 500 15.78 13.40 -25.97
C GLY A 500 15.61 12.08 -25.26
N ASP A 501 15.68 12.11 -23.94
CA ASP A 501 15.59 10.97 -23.03
C ASP A 501 14.23 10.26 -23.05
N GLN A 502 13.17 10.95 -23.49
CA GLN A 502 11.86 10.34 -23.68
C GLN A 502 11.87 9.29 -24.81
N MET A 503 12.70 9.47 -25.85
CA MET A 503 12.65 8.64 -27.06
C MET A 503 13.70 7.54 -27.08
N ALA A 504 13.23 6.33 -27.33
CA ALA A 504 14.07 5.14 -27.51
C ALA A 504 13.29 4.07 -28.29
N HIS A 505 13.97 3.02 -28.72
CA HIS A 505 13.28 1.83 -29.22
C HIS A 505 12.69 0.99 -28.08
N TYR A 506 13.34 0.97 -26.91
CA TYR A 506 12.87 0.28 -25.71
C TYR A 506 13.39 0.98 -24.44
N ASN A 507 12.47 1.42 -23.57
CA ASN A 507 12.84 2.11 -22.34
C ASN A 507 12.78 1.16 -21.13
N VAL A 508 13.94 0.76 -20.61
CA VAL A 508 14.03 -0.19 -19.50
C VAL A 508 13.60 0.40 -18.15
N ASN A 509 13.68 1.71 -17.98
CA ASN A 509 13.37 2.40 -16.72
C ASN A 509 11.93 2.93 -16.63
N ALA A 510 11.13 2.81 -17.69
CA ALA A 510 9.80 3.43 -17.77
C ALA A 510 8.83 3.07 -16.62
N GLY A 511 9.06 1.95 -15.94
CA GLY A 511 8.27 1.47 -14.81
C GLY A 511 8.92 1.68 -13.43
N LEU A 512 10.04 2.41 -13.35
CA LEU A 512 10.79 2.62 -12.12
C LEU A 512 10.71 4.08 -11.65
N PRO A 513 10.26 4.36 -10.42
CA PRO A 513 10.35 5.70 -9.85
C PRO A 513 11.79 6.04 -9.48
N LYS A 514 12.11 7.33 -9.48
CA LYS A 514 13.45 7.87 -9.18
C LYS A 514 13.99 7.37 -7.83
N THR A 515 13.12 7.30 -6.83
CA THR A 515 13.49 6.82 -5.50
C THR A 515 13.93 5.35 -5.50
N LEU A 516 13.30 4.48 -6.30
CA LEU A 516 13.69 3.07 -6.40
C LEU A 516 14.98 2.89 -7.21
N ILE A 517 15.24 3.68 -8.24
CA ILE A 517 16.48 3.59 -9.05
C ILE A 517 17.72 3.75 -8.17
N GLN A 518 17.70 4.68 -7.22
CA GLN A 518 18.81 4.84 -6.27
C GLN A 518 19.08 3.56 -5.47
N HIS A 519 18.02 2.86 -5.02
CA HIS A 519 18.15 1.62 -4.27
C HIS A 519 18.59 0.45 -5.15
N LEU A 520 18.15 0.40 -6.40
CA LEU A 520 18.63 -0.58 -7.38
C LEU A 520 20.13 -0.44 -7.65
N ILE A 521 20.64 0.78 -7.75
CA ILE A 521 22.09 1.00 -7.90
C ILE A 521 22.85 0.57 -6.63
N ARG A 522 22.32 0.89 -5.42
CA ARG A 522 22.89 0.38 -4.15
C ARG A 522 22.88 -1.14 -4.10
N TRP A 523 21.80 -1.75 -4.54
CA TRP A 523 21.69 -3.21 -4.63
C TRP A 523 22.70 -3.80 -5.63
N CYS A 524 22.88 -3.20 -6.79
CA CYS A 524 23.91 -3.62 -7.74
C CYS A 524 25.33 -3.57 -7.16
N ILE A 525 25.63 -2.58 -6.30
CA ILE A 525 26.91 -2.49 -5.59
C ILE A 525 27.07 -3.65 -4.58
N ALA A 526 25.99 -4.01 -3.87
CA ALA A 526 26.04 -5.02 -2.81
C ALA A 526 25.95 -6.45 -3.34
N SER A 527 25.30 -6.67 -4.49
CA SER A 527 24.97 -7.99 -5.03
C SER A 527 26.18 -8.78 -5.58
N GLY A 528 27.33 -8.14 -5.75
CA GLY A 528 28.51 -8.77 -6.34
C GLY A 528 28.43 -9.03 -7.86
N HIS A 529 27.39 -8.55 -8.53
CA HIS A 529 27.23 -8.71 -9.98
C HIS A 529 28.22 -7.89 -10.81
N PHE A 530 28.79 -6.84 -10.22
CA PHE A 530 29.71 -5.92 -10.89
C PHE A 530 31.05 -5.83 -10.15
N PRO A 531 32.18 -5.66 -10.87
CA PRO A 531 33.50 -5.58 -10.25
C PRO A 531 33.68 -4.30 -9.40
N ALA A 532 34.67 -4.32 -8.52
CA ALA A 532 34.89 -3.29 -7.49
C ALA A 532 35.12 -1.87 -8.06
N ASP A 533 35.78 -1.77 -9.20
CA ASP A 533 36.02 -0.51 -9.91
C ASP A 533 34.72 0.11 -10.44
N VAL A 534 33.81 -0.70 -11.00
CA VAL A 534 32.45 -0.27 -11.36
C VAL A 534 31.72 0.20 -10.12
N CYS A 535 31.73 -0.58 -9.03
CA CYS A 535 31.08 -0.21 -7.78
C CYS A 535 31.58 1.13 -7.21
N THR A 536 32.86 1.46 -7.43
CA THR A 536 33.42 2.76 -7.01
C THR A 536 32.78 3.91 -7.80
N VAL A 537 32.65 3.78 -9.11
CA VAL A 537 31.97 4.80 -9.93
C VAL A 537 30.49 4.92 -9.56
N LEU A 538 29.81 3.79 -9.28
CA LEU A 538 28.40 3.80 -8.87
C LEU A 538 28.19 4.58 -7.55
N ARG A 539 29.12 4.49 -6.60
CA ARG A 539 29.05 5.31 -5.36
C ARG A 539 29.17 6.80 -5.66
N THR A 540 30.05 7.17 -6.61
CA THR A 540 30.18 8.57 -7.04
C THR A 540 28.92 9.07 -7.70
N VAL A 541 28.27 8.27 -8.56
CA VAL A 541 26.99 8.61 -9.20
C VAL A 541 25.88 8.81 -8.15
N LEU A 542 25.81 7.95 -7.14
CA LEU A 542 24.84 8.08 -6.05
C LEU A 542 25.04 9.35 -5.19
N ALA A 543 26.26 9.83 -5.09
CA ALA A 543 26.60 11.05 -4.33
C ALA A 543 26.44 12.34 -5.15
N THR A 544 26.18 12.25 -6.46
CA THR A 544 26.02 13.40 -7.34
C THR A 544 24.59 13.94 -7.25
N GLU A 545 24.45 15.26 -7.11
CA GLU A 545 23.15 15.93 -7.10
C GLU A 545 22.44 15.80 -8.46
N ILE A 546 21.12 15.60 -8.43
CA ILE A 546 20.30 15.51 -9.64
C ILE A 546 20.12 16.92 -10.22
N SER A 547 20.75 17.19 -11.36
CA SER A 547 20.69 18.50 -12.04
C SER A 547 20.34 18.34 -13.51
N PRO A 548 19.62 19.31 -14.13
CA PRO A 548 19.40 19.35 -15.56
C PRO A 548 20.70 19.76 -16.28
N GLU A 549 21.24 18.90 -17.14
CA GLU A 549 22.50 19.13 -17.87
C GLU A 549 22.31 19.88 -19.21
N LEU A 550 21.26 20.66 -19.36
CA LEU A 550 20.94 21.37 -20.60
C LEU A 550 21.29 22.85 -20.56
N ILE A 551 21.27 23.45 -19.37
CA ILE A 551 21.53 24.88 -19.17
C ILE A 551 22.90 25.05 -18.51
N PRO A 552 23.77 25.96 -19.03
CA PRO A 552 25.02 26.26 -18.38
C PRO A 552 24.82 26.81 -16.95
N ALA A 553 25.63 26.32 -16.00
CA ALA A 553 25.60 26.83 -14.64
C ALA A 553 25.97 28.29 -14.61
N THR A 554 25.11 29.19 -14.12
CA THR A 554 25.43 30.58 -13.86
C THR A 554 26.26 30.66 -12.59
N ALA A 555 27.51 31.19 -12.71
CA ALA A 555 28.41 31.59 -11.61
C ALA A 555 28.24 30.79 -10.27
N GLY A 556 28.62 29.51 -10.27
CA GLY A 556 28.90 28.78 -9.03
C GLY A 556 27.75 28.04 -8.37
N ALA A 557 26.53 28.06 -8.92
CA ALA A 557 25.40 27.27 -8.40
C ALA A 557 24.86 26.31 -9.47
N SER A 558 24.97 25.01 -9.26
CA SER A 558 24.23 24.00 -10.02
C SER A 558 22.74 24.19 -9.74
N GLN A 559 21.92 24.28 -10.79
CA GLN A 559 20.46 24.36 -10.62
C GLN A 559 19.94 22.95 -10.27
N SER A 560 19.53 22.74 -9.02
CA SER A 560 18.92 21.47 -8.60
C SER A 560 17.57 21.27 -9.31
N THR A 561 17.35 20.09 -9.84
CA THR A 561 16.04 19.70 -10.39
C THR A 561 14.95 19.80 -9.33
N GLU A 562 15.24 19.35 -8.09
CA GLU A 562 14.28 19.39 -6.99
C GLU A 562 13.91 20.80 -6.53
N ASP A 563 14.77 21.81 -6.74
CA ASP A 563 14.43 23.21 -6.47
C ASP A 563 13.34 23.73 -7.43
N THR A 564 13.32 23.20 -8.64
CA THR A 564 12.38 23.65 -9.69
C THR A 564 11.04 22.90 -9.61
N ILE A 565 11.08 21.59 -9.50
CA ILE A 565 9.85 20.75 -9.55
C ILE A 565 9.42 20.22 -8.20
N GLY A 566 10.29 20.20 -7.20
CA GLY A 566 10.07 19.65 -5.87
C GLY A 566 10.75 18.31 -5.62
N PRO A 567 10.78 17.85 -4.34
CA PRO A 567 11.45 16.62 -3.95
C PRO A 567 10.81 15.38 -4.59
N TYR A 568 11.61 14.56 -5.26
CA TYR A 568 11.13 13.28 -5.82
C TYR A 568 10.52 12.37 -4.77
N ALA A 569 10.98 12.43 -3.52
CA ALA A 569 10.39 11.68 -2.41
C ALA A 569 8.89 11.98 -2.23
N LEU A 570 8.48 13.25 -2.28
CA LEU A 570 7.07 13.66 -2.20
C LEU A 570 6.31 13.35 -3.48
N HIS A 571 6.96 13.47 -4.63
CA HIS A 571 6.33 13.16 -5.91
C HIS A 571 6.06 11.66 -6.08
N ASP A 572 7.01 10.81 -5.72
CA ASP A 572 6.83 9.36 -5.79
C ASP A 572 5.80 8.87 -4.76
N PHE A 573 5.76 9.48 -3.56
CA PHE A 573 4.69 9.25 -2.60
C PHE A 573 3.33 9.58 -3.23
N THR A 574 3.18 10.75 -3.80
CA THR A 574 1.94 11.19 -4.46
C THR A 574 1.58 10.29 -5.65
N LEU A 575 2.55 9.98 -6.50
CA LEU A 575 2.39 9.13 -7.67
C LEU A 575 1.84 7.74 -7.31
N TYR A 576 2.37 7.15 -6.24
CA TYR A 576 1.91 5.85 -5.77
C TYR A 576 0.41 5.87 -5.46
N TYR A 577 -0.04 6.85 -4.67
CA TYR A 577 -1.45 6.92 -4.25
C TYR A 577 -2.40 7.36 -5.38
N VAL A 578 -1.95 8.23 -6.27
CA VAL A 578 -2.74 8.63 -7.45
C VAL A 578 -2.86 7.47 -8.42
N LEU A 579 -1.75 6.83 -8.78
CA LEU A 579 -1.73 5.86 -9.86
C LEU A 579 -2.31 4.50 -9.45
N ARG A 580 -1.97 4.05 -8.23
CA ARG A 580 -2.38 2.73 -7.75
C ARG A 580 -3.76 2.73 -7.09
N HIS A 581 -4.10 3.79 -6.37
CA HIS A 581 -5.30 3.83 -5.52
C HIS A 581 -6.30 4.92 -5.90
N GLY A 582 -5.98 5.79 -6.88
CA GLY A 582 -6.87 6.84 -7.34
C GLY A 582 -7.24 7.87 -6.26
N PHE A 583 -6.38 8.06 -5.24
CA PHE A 583 -6.68 8.97 -4.14
C PHE A 583 -6.66 10.43 -4.57
N GLY A 584 -7.59 11.22 -4.02
CA GLY A 584 -7.64 12.66 -4.18
C GLY A 584 -6.58 13.39 -3.37
N PRO A 585 -6.28 14.65 -3.72
CA PRO A 585 -5.20 15.43 -3.11
C PRO A 585 -5.42 15.70 -1.60
N ALA A 586 -6.65 15.86 -1.13
CA ALA A 586 -6.92 16.06 0.30
C ALA A 586 -6.48 14.88 1.14
N ARG A 587 -6.80 13.67 0.69
CA ARG A 587 -6.40 12.43 1.36
C ARG A 587 -4.89 12.20 1.27
N ILE A 588 -4.29 12.44 0.10
CA ILE A 588 -2.84 12.31 -0.08
C ILE A 588 -2.09 13.30 0.82
N ALA A 589 -2.57 14.54 0.94
CA ALA A 589 -1.98 15.54 1.84
C ALA A 589 -2.02 15.09 3.31
N PHE A 590 -3.17 14.55 3.78
CA PHE A 590 -3.30 14.00 5.12
C PHE A 590 -2.30 12.85 5.35
N MET A 591 -2.23 11.89 4.45
CA MET A 591 -1.31 10.75 4.58
C MET A 591 0.16 11.19 4.50
N ALA A 592 0.47 12.15 3.64
CA ALA A 592 1.81 12.72 3.53
C ALA A 592 2.22 13.47 4.81
N GLU A 593 1.31 14.26 5.42
CA GLU A 593 1.56 14.91 6.70
C GLU A 593 1.91 13.86 7.77
N GLN A 594 1.13 12.79 7.89
CA GLN A 594 1.40 11.70 8.85
C GLN A 594 2.73 10.99 8.58
N ALA A 595 3.12 10.83 7.31
CA ALA A 595 4.35 10.13 6.96
C ALA A 595 5.61 11.01 7.08
N TRP A 596 5.51 12.31 6.80
CA TRP A 596 6.67 13.16 6.55
C TRP A 596 6.90 14.29 7.58
N GLN A 597 5.93 14.62 8.44
CA GLN A 597 6.06 15.75 9.38
C GLN A 597 7.21 15.58 10.39
N ASP A 598 7.55 14.36 10.75
CA ASP A 598 8.60 14.04 11.71
C ASP A 598 9.51 12.93 11.17
N ALA A 599 10.75 13.29 10.81
CA ALA A 599 11.75 12.35 10.29
C ALA A 599 12.17 11.27 11.31
N THR A 600 11.97 11.52 12.60
CA THR A 600 12.36 10.57 13.68
C THR A 600 11.34 9.44 13.84
N GLN A 601 10.13 9.60 13.32
CA GLN A 601 9.07 8.60 13.40
C GLN A 601 9.07 7.68 12.17
N GLY A 602 8.70 6.41 12.39
CA GLY A 602 8.58 5.42 11.32
C GLY A 602 9.93 4.94 10.76
N ALA A 603 9.86 3.99 9.84
CA ALA A 603 11.04 3.38 9.25
C ALA A 603 11.53 4.11 8.00
N TRP A 604 12.84 4.13 7.81
CA TRP A 604 13.51 4.58 6.60
C TRP A 604 14.10 3.39 5.84
N PRO A 605 14.08 3.40 4.51
CA PRO A 605 14.76 2.38 3.74
C PRO A 605 16.27 2.36 4.04
N PRO A 606 16.93 1.20 3.91
CA PRO A 606 18.38 1.09 4.11
C PRO A 606 19.18 2.06 3.25
N GLY A 607 20.21 2.66 3.82
CA GLY A 607 21.11 3.60 3.12
C GLY A 607 20.79 5.08 3.26
N PHE A 608 19.71 5.44 3.98
CA PHE A 608 19.50 6.82 4.43
C PHE A 608 20.26 7.07 5.74
N LEU A 609 21.19 8.00 5.70
CA LEU A 609 21.89 8.46 6.91
C LEU A 609 21.02 9.49 7.65
N PRO A 610 21.20 9.70 8.96
CA PRO A 610 20.38 10.65 9.72
C PRO A 610 20.31 12.07 9.14
N HIS A 611 21.39 12.54 8.51
CA HIS A 611 21.42 13.87 7.87
C HIS A 611 20.70 13.93 6.51
N ASP A 612 20.39 12.78 5.90
CA ASP A 612 19.60 12.68 4.66
C ASP A 612 18.10 12.59 4.94
N GLN A 613 17.74 12.33 6.20
CA GLN A 613 16.35 12.17 6.62
C GLN A 613 15.68 13.54 6.75
N LYS A 614 14.78 13.83 5.82
CA LYS A 614 14.08 15.13 5.74
C LYS A 614 12.66 15.04 6.27
N SER A 615 12.21 16.10 6.95
CA SER A 615 10.82 16.33 7.33
C SER A 615 10.17 17.33 6.40
N TYR A 616 8.89 17.15 6.12
CA TYR A 616 8.09 18.08 5.33
C TYR A 616 6.77 18.38 6.04
N GLY A 617 6.57 19.62 6.46
CA GLY A 617 5.30 20.08 7.03
C GLY A 617 4.23 20.29 5.94
N LEU A 618 2.97 20.40 6.39
CA LEU A 618 1.81 20.52 5.50
C LEU A 618 1.92 21.64 4.44
N PRO A 619 2.46 22.84 4.73
CA PRO A 619 2.60 23.88 3.71
C PRO A 619 3.51 23.47 2.55
N ILE A 620 4.62 22.75 2.83
CA ILE A 620 5.55 22.25 1.82
C ILE A 620 4.88 21.12 1.02
N ILE A 621 4.21 20.20 1.71
CA ILE A 621 3.45 19.11 1.08
C ILE A 621 2.38 19.68 0.15
N ARG A 622 1.58 20.65 0.62
CA ARG A 622 0.53 21.31 -0.17
C ARG A 622 1.11 22.01 -1.43
N LYS A 623 2.24 22.70 -1.27
CA LYS A 623 2.94 23.36 -2.41
C LYS A 623 3.29 22.36 -3.50
N TRP A 624 3.99 21.28 -3.15
CA TRP A 624 4.47 20.33 -4.14
C TRP A 624 3.37 19.39 -4.66
N LEU A 625 2.35 19.12 -3.84
CA LEU A 625 1.16 18.41 -4.30
C LEU A 625 0.39 19.23 -5.35
N LYS A 626 0.30 20.56 -5.20
CA LYS A 626 -0.28 21.46 -6.21
C LYS A 626 0.50 21.37 -7.54
N VAL A 627 1.83 21.40 -7.47
CA VAL A 627 2.70 21.24 -8.65
C VAL A 627 2.48 19.87 -9.30
N PHE A 628 2.45 18.78 -8.50
CA PHE A 628 2.21 17.44 -9.01
C PHE A 628 0.86 17.34 -9.73
N MET A 629 -0.22 17.75 -9.09
CA MET A 629 -1.57 17.66 -9.67
C MET A 629 -1.67 18.44 -10.97
N PHE A 630 -1.17 19.66 -11.00
CA PHE A 630 -1.16 20.47 -12.22
C PHE A 630 -0.36 19.77 -13.33
N ARG A 631 0.87 19.35 -13.04
CA ARG A 631 1.73 18.72 -14.05
C ARG A 631 1.17 17.40 -14.52
N PHE A 632 0.76 16.50 -13.61
CA PHE A 632 0.32 15.17 -13.93
C PHE A 632 -0.96 15.13 -14.78
N PHE A 633 -1.97 15.93 -14.42
CA PHE A 633 -3.28 15.91 -15.09
C PHE A 633 -3.40 16.88 -16.27
N THR A 634 -2.59 17.94 -16.35
CA THR A 634 -2.68 18.95 -17.42
C THR A 634 -1.53 18.84 -18.40
N THR A 635 -0.30 19.07 -17.96
CA THR A 635 0.81 19.30 -18.89
C THR A 635 1.57 18.05 -19.31
N SER A 636 1.45 16.96 -18.58
CA SER A 636 2.27 15.76 -18.83
C SER A 636 1.56 14.69 -19.64
N GLN A 637 0.23 14.70 -19.67
CA GLN A 637 -0.54 13.60 -20.27
C GLN A 637 -0.28 13.47 -21.77
N PHE A 638 -0.23 14.56 -22.53
CA PHE A 638 0.03 14.47 -23.96
C PHE A 638 1.43 13.91 -24.28
N LYS A 639 2.43 14.18 -23.43
CA LYS A 639 3.80 13.66 -23.59
C LYS A 639 3.83 12.13 -23.46
N ARG A 640 3.00 11.57 -22.59
CA ARG A 640 2.93 10.13 -22.38
C ARG A 640 2.33 9.36 -23.55
N SER A 641 1.62 10.02 -24.45
CA SER A 641 1.10 9.39 -25.68
C SER A 641 2.20 8.87 -26.61
N ALA A 642 3.39 9.48 -26.58
CA ALA A 642 4.54 9.13 -27.42
C ALA A 642 5.55 8.23 -26.67
N MET A 643 5.20 7.62 -25.54
CA MET A 643 6.12 6.76 -24.79
C MET A 643 6.53 5.52 -25.59
N PRO A 644 7.84 5.19 -25.63
CA PRO A 644 8.33 3.93 -26.15
C PRO A 644 7.84 2.75 -25.29
N ASN A 645 7.95 1.53 -25.83
CA ASN A 645 7.71 0.33 -25.05
C ASN A 645 8.75 0.19 -23.94
N GLY A 646 8.33 -0.39 -22.82
CA GLY A 646 9.18 -0.71 -21.67
C GLY A 646 8.50 -1.75 -20.78
N PRO A 647 9.23 -2.41 -19.88
CA PRO A 647 8.65 -3.40 -18.98
C PRO A 647 7.80 -2.72 -17.90
N LYS A 648 6.68 -3.36 -17.55
CA LYS A 648 6.00 -3.06 -16.31
C LYS A 648 6.73 -3.79 -15.18
N VAL A 649 7.30 -3.05 -14.25
CA VAL A 649 8.08 -3.61 -13.14
C VAL A 649 7.22 -3.81 -11.89
N MET A 650 6.30 -2.88 -11.60
CA MET A 650 5.48 -2.91 -10.40
C MET A 650 3.99 -2.86 -10.71
N ALA A 651 3.16 -3.38 -9.81
CA ALA A 651 1.71 -3.24 -9.89
C ALA A 651 1.32 -1.74 -9.77
N GLY A 652 0.50 -1.25 -10.70
CA GLY A 652 0.15 0.18 -10.78
C GLY A 652 1.35 1.09 -11.09
N GLY A 653 2.41 0.57 -11.72
CA GLY A 653 3.66 1.29 -12.00
C GLY A 653 3.91 1.59 -13.47
N SER A 654 2.87 1.69 -14.31
CA SER A 654 3.04 1.96 -15.74
C SER A 654 2.19 3.14 -16.20
N LEU A 655 2.85 4.16 -16.69
CA LEU A 655 2.23 5.33 -17.33
C LEU A 655 2.14 5.20 -18.85
N SER A 656 2.48 4.02 -19.40
CA SER A 656 2.28 3.74 -20.82
C SER A 656 0.79 3.87 -21.18
N PRO A 657 0.45 4.48 -22.33
CA PRO A 657 -0.94 4.53 -22.81
C PRO A 657 -1.52 3.14 -23.12
N ARG A 658 -0.68 2.11 -23.12
CA ARG A 658 -1.03 0.69 -23.24
C ARG A 658 -1.09 -0.04 -21.90
N GLY A 659 -0.74 0.64 -20.80
CA GLY A 659 -0.57 0.09 -19.44
C GLY A 659 -1.68 0.46 -18.46
N ASP A 660 -1.27 0.80 -17.23
CA ASP A 660 -2.16 1.00 -16.07
C ASP A 660 -2.93 2.32 -16.10
N TRP A 661 -2.38 3.33 -16.80
CA TRP A 661 -2.96 4.67 -16.83
C TRP A 661 -3.38 5.07 -18.24
N ARG A 662 -4.66 5.37 -18.40
CA ARG A 662 -5.25 5.85 -19.67
C ARG A 662 -6.08 7.09 -19.38
N ALA A 663 -5.66 8.22 -19.92
CA ALA A 663 -6.38 9.48 -19.80
C ALA A 663 -6.32 10.24 -21.13
N PRO A 664 -7.28 11.13 -21.41
CA PRO A 664 -7.22 12.00 -22.59
C PRO A 664 -6.02 12.92 -22.52
N ALA A 665 -5.39 13.19 -23.68
CA ALA A 665 -4.18 14.01 -23.78
C ALA A 665 -4.42 15.49 -23.46
N ASP A 666 -5.66 15.93 -23.56
CA ASP A 666 -6.16 17.30 -23.35
C ASP A 666 -6.91 17.48 -22.01
N GLY A 667 -6.61 16.63 -21.03
CA GLY A 667 -7.15 16.72 -19.68
C GLY A 667 -6.73 17.98 -18.93
N ASN A 668 -7.39 18.25 -17.81
CA ASN A 668 -7.06 19.38 -16.93
C ASN A 668 -7.09 18.98 -15.44
N ALA A 669 -6.44 19.77 -14.61
CA ALA A 669 -6.31 19.52 -13.17
C ALA A 669 -7.33 20.32 -12.31
N THR A 670 -8.27 21.02 -12.90
CA THR A 670 -9.14 22.00 -12.21
C THR A 670 -9.83 21.39 -10.99
N LEU A 671 -10.37 20.19 -11.13
CA LEU A 671 -11.10 19.52 -10.03
C LEU A 671 -10.17 19.15 -8.87
N TRP A 672 -8.99 18.58 -9.17
CA TRP A 672 -8.00 18.22 -8.14
C TRP A 672 -7.41 19.43 -7.45
N LEU A 673 -7.13 20.50 -8.19
CA LEU A 673 -6.63 21.76 -7.60
C LEU A 673 -7.67 22.42 -6.71
N LYS A 674 -8.95 22.38 -7.12
CA LYS A 674 -10.05 22.88 -6.30
C LYS A 674 -10.21 22.06 -5.02
N GLU A 675 -10.16 20.73 -5.09
CA GLU A 675 -10.21 19.86 -3.90
C GLU A 675 -9.05 20.18 -2.94
N LEU A 676 -7.84 20.38 -3.47
CA LEU A 676 -6.68 20.77 -2.66
C LEU A 676 -6.90 22.11 -1.95
N GLU A 677 -7.44 23.10 -2.64
CA GLU A 677 -7.71 24.44 -2.10
C GLU A 677 -8.82 24.43 -1.05
N ASP A 678 -9.92 23.71 -1.31
CA ASP A 678 -11.09 23.66 -0.44
C ASP A 678 -10.89 22.81 0.82
N HIS A 679 -10.05 21.75 0.73
CA HIS A 679 -10.00 20.70 1.76
C HIS A 679 -8.67 20.56 2.47
N VAL A 680 -7.56 21.10 1.96
CA VAL A 680 -6.26 21.06 2.63
C VAL A 680 -5.94 22.42 3.26
N PRO A 681 -5.77 22.50 4.58
CA PRO A 681 -5.40 23.76 5.26
C PRO A 681 -4.07 24.31 4.74
N GLU A 682 -3.87 25.60 4.92
CA GLU A 682 -2.60 26.27 4.56
C GLU A 682 -1.52 26.05 5.62
N THR A 683 -1.92 25.80 6.88
CA THR A 683 -1.04 25.61 8.05
C THR A 683 -1.49 24.45 8.92
#